data_917c4a83a48dcefe5d88ff40ff03752b
#
_entry.id   917c4a83a48dcefe5d88ff40ff03752b
#
_cell.length_a   1.000
_cell.length_b   1.000
_cell.length_c   1.000
_cell.angle_alpha   90.00
_cell.angle_beta   90.00
_cell.angle_gamma   90.00
#
_symmetry.space_group_name_H-M   'P 1'
#
loop_
_entity.id
_entity.type
_entity.pdbx_description
1 polymer ?
#
loop_
_entity_poly.entity_id
_entity_poly.type
_entity_poly.pdbx_seq_one_letter_code
_entity_poly.pdbx_strand_id
1 'polypeptide(L)'
;MEWRLINVTISLHYFSSLIFEKVLKMTHCITPLLFGEVIMMKTKVNFIRGLVRSKLVVFLAILFIVPLLATMGSAATDGELAEQYAPVLYFEGEETCFPVDVEYHIDNSYLYQIGNDQPIDIDPSENELVTYSAEDYYLDNQQGTIDDLDIITDYQSKMSSLGYTVYARVTTDGGYTIIQYWMFYAFNKGELNQHEGDWEMVQLVISGNTPEQVMYSQHYSGQRTTWDQVESTGDHFNVYVARGSHANYLRYYSGKLGIANDYVGNNGRVLQPSDYTLKLLEPDSEPWLSYAGRWGWVGGDETQAVESMFMGQLGPQGPMFRAESGSSMWDDPLSWGAGLGQLDNNFLLIEFLLYHFVTIFLLFTLLALGIGVYRIYRRHKTTGLGPRIISMLYIDGVNLKSIGNILCFVGIVIAIFGLMNQWYSVSYGLTGTSVVEGYTTTSMVDIFNIDGINGIQITVPGSSGPVPMGSFSMPFSLIMGVGFLFLIIASIGLIESKKLGKKYIWRGIKLLIPVIIIIVAIMFIGNLISGSMAGMGDEASSISSIFGFTNSPLGGQQSMPISEMGGAITLQWGLGLGGQLLVLSGIVFIVAGILEIASRKTFFEPKAIEAPKKKKSKKIVEPEKPTEKVEEIELPTPEGPEEKK
;
A
#
# COMPACT_ATOMS: atom_id res chain seq x y z
N MET A 1 12.27 -11.09 -20.95
CA MET A 1 11.06 -10.45 -21.50
C MET A 1 9.91 -11.42 -21.67
N GLU A 2 10.16 -12.69 -21.90
CA GLU A 2 9.13 -13.75 -22.04
C GLU A 2 8.44 -14.17 -20.72
N TRP A 3 9.12 -14.12 -19.59
CA TRP A 3 8.55 -14.46 -18.27
C TRP A 3 7.51 -13.46 -17.74
N ARG A 4 7.54 -12.20 -18.19
CA ARG A 4 6.53 -11.20 -17.77
C ARG A 4 5.20 -11.30 -18.52
N LEU A 5 5.21 -11.82 -19.73
CA LEU A 5 3.99 -12.03 -20.52
C LEU A 5 3.18 -13.24 -20.02
N ILE A 6 3.84 -14.27 -19.52
CA ILE A 6 3.19 -15.49 -18.99
C ILE A 6 2.40 -15.18 -17.71
N ASN A 7 2.96 -14.37 -16.81
CA ASN A 7 2.27 -14.01 -15.56
C ASN A 7 1.03 -13.12 -15.79
N VAL A 8 1.05 -12.24 -16.78
CA VAL A 8 -0.13 -11.43 -17.14
C VAL A 8 -1.26 -12.30 -17.70
N THR A 9 -0.92 -13.34 -18.46
CA THR A 9 -1.90 -14.25 -19.06
C THR A 9 -2.53 -15.17 -18.00
N ILE A 10 -1.75 -15.61 -17.01
CA ILE A 10 -2.24 -16.44 -15.89
C ILE A 10 -3.16 -15.63 -14.97
N SER A 11 -2.79 -14.39 -14.63
CA SER A 11 -3.65 -13.50 -13.81
C SER A 11 -4.98 -13.17 -14.48
N LEU A 12 -4.99 -12.94 -15.80
CA LEU A 12 -6.23 -12.69 -16.54
C LEU A 12 -7.14 -13.93 -16.62
N HIS A 13 -6.55 -15.12 -16.68
CA HIS A 13 -7.31 -16.37 -16.67
C HIS A 13 -7.94 -16.66 -15.30
N TYR A 14 -7.24 -16.38 -14.21
CA TYR A 14 -7.78 -16.50 -12.85
C TYR A 14 -8.92 -15.51 -12.60
N PHE A 15 -8.79 -14.27 -13.06
CA PHE A 15 -9.83 -13.25 -12.90
C PHE A 15 -11.10 -13.56 -13.69
N SER A 16 -10.97 -14.11 -14.91
CA SER A 16 -12.13 -14.50 -15.72
C SER A 16 -12.86 -15.73 -15.14
N SER A 17 -12.14 -16.67 -14.56
CA SER A 17 -12.70 -17.87 -13.94
C SER A 17 -13.47 -17.54 -12.65
N LEU A 18 -12.97 -16.63 -11.84
CA LEU A 18 -13.61 -16.22 -10.58
C LEU A 18 -14.93 -15.44 -10.83
N ILE A 19 -14.97 -14.60 -11.86
CA ILE A 19 -16.19 -13.88 -12.26
C ILE A 19 -17.22 -14.86 -12.83
N PHE A 20 -16.79 -15.84 -13.62
CA PHE A 20 -17.69 -16.80 -14.24
C PHE A 20 -18.31 -17.76 -13.19
N GLU A 21 -17.54 -18.17 -12.19
CA GLU A 21 -18.03 -19.03 -11.10
C GLU A 21 -19.01 -18.32 -10.17
N LYS A 22 -18.77 -17.06 -9.83
CA LYS A 22 -19.72 -16.24 -9.03
C LYS A 22 -21.01 -15.92 -9.80
N VAL A 23 -20.94 -15.68 -11.09
CA VAL A 23 -22.14 -15.45 -11.93
C VAL A 23 -22.95 -16.76 -12.06
N LEU A 24 -22.30 -17.91 -12.17
CA LEU A 24 -23.00 -19.21 -12.25
C LEU A 24 -23.67 -19.60 -10.93
N LYS A 25 -23.08 -19.26 -9.77
CA LYS A 25 -23.69 -19.49 -8.46
C LYS A 25 -24.89 -18.59 -8.18
N MET A 26 -24.92 -17.35 -8.71
CA MET A 26 -26.09 -16.47 -8.60
C MET A 26 -27.30 -16.92 -9.44
N THR A 27 -27.09 -17.66 -10.53
CA THR A 27 -28.19 -18.16 -11.36
C THR A 27 -28.85 -19.44 -10.83
N HIS A 28 -28.22 -20.17 -9.89
CA HIS A 28 -28.77 -21.39 -9.30
C HIS A 28 -29.58 -21.19 -8.01
N CYS A 29 -29.60 -19.98 -7.44
CA CYS A 29 -30.36 -19.65 -6.23
C CYS A 29 -31.76 -19.04 -6.47
N ILE A 30 -32.21 -18.88 -7.71
CA ILE A 30 -33.48 -18.18 -8.02
C ILE A 30 -34.63 -19.13 -8.41
N THR A 31 -34.41 -20.43 -8.48
CA THR A 31 -35.52 -21.38 -8.71
C THR A 31 -35.32 -22.62 -7.86
N PRO A 32 -35.99 -22.83 -6.73
CA PRO A 32 -37.36 -23.26 -6.63
C PRO A 32 -38.09 -22.79 -5.34
N LEU A 33 -38.77 -21.71 -5.41
CA LEU A 33 -39.68 -21.27 -4.34
C LEU A 33 -41.05 -20.90 -4.90
N LEU A 34 -41.67 -21.79 -5.63
CA LEU A 34 -43.10 -21.73 -5.99
C LEU A 34 -43.54 -23.07 -6.60
N PHE A 35 -43.83 -24.03 -5.78
CA PHE A 35 -44.82 -25.12 -6.04
C PHE A 35 -44.68 -26.18 -4.94
N GLY A 36 -45.55 -26.19 -3.95
CA GLY A 36 -45.57 -27.32 -3.03
C GLY A 36 -46.26 -27.12 -1.68
N GLU A 37 -47.13 -26.16 -1.54
CA GLU A 37 -48.11 -26.18 -0.43
C GLU A 37 -49.51 -26.25 -0.99
N VAL A 38 -50.09 -27.37 -0.97
CA VAL A 38 -51.51 -27.74 -0.73
C VAL A 38 -51.64 -29.23 -1.07
N ILE A 39 -51.92 -30.07 -0.12
CA ILE A 39 -52.31 -31.46 -0.05
C ILE A 39 -51.37 -32.24 0.90
N MET A 40 -51.60 -32.19 2.15
CA MET A 40 -51.54 -33.29 3.14
C MET A 40 -51.68 -32.77 4.59
N MET A 41 -52.80 -32.23 4.89
CA MET A 41 -53.23 -32.03 6.27
C MET A 41 -54.57 -32.73 6.50
N LYS A 42 -54.56 -34.04 6.71
CA LYS A 42 -55.70 -34.72 7.37
C LYS A 42 -55.47 -36.13 7.89
N THR A 43 -54.26 -36.75 7.69
CA THR A 43 -54.09 -38.15 8.07
C THR A 43 -53.04 -38.45 9.15
N LYS A 44 -52.42 -37.44 9.81
CA LYS A 44 -51.34 -37.67 10.80
C LYS A 44 -51.68 -37.40 12.27
N VAL A 45 -52.92 -36.98 12.62
CA VAL A 45 -53.22 -36.65 14.03
C VAL A 45 -53.50 -37.89 14.90
N ASN A 46 -53.85 -39.01 14.31
CA ASN A 46 -54.17 -40.23 15.10
C ASN A 46 -52.94 -41.15 15.34
N PHE A 47 -51.83 -40.99 14.63
CA PHE A 47 -50.62 -41.79 14.84
C PHE A 47 -49.75 -41.31 16.00
N ILE A 48 -49.79 -40.01 16.27
CA ILE A 48 -48.97 -39.36 17.32
C ILE A 48 -49.51 -39.65 18.74
N ARG A 49 -50.81 -39.88 18.92
CA ARG A 49 -51.41 -40.20 20.23
C ARG A 49 -51.08 -41.61 20.77
N GLY A 50 -50.68 -42.52 19.92
CA GLY A 50 -50.27 -43.91 20.31
C GLY A 50 -48.80 -44.00 20.75
N LEU A 51 -47.91 -43.13 20.26
CA LEU A 51 -46.48 -43.18 20.52
C LEU A 51 -46.06 -42.55 21.85
N VAL A 52 -46.88 -41.65 22.43
CA VAL A 52 -46.58 -40.93 23.69
C VAL A 52 -46.80 -41.77 24.95
N ARG A 53 -47.43 -42.99 24.85
CA ARG A 53 -47.73 -43.85 26.00
C ARG A 53 -46.73 -45.02 26.20
N SER A 54 -45.70 -45.16 25.41
CA SER A 54 -44.77 -46.27 25.56
C SER A 54 -43.52 -45.86 26.36
N LYS A 55 -43.26 -46.53 27.46
CA LYS A 55 -42.05 -46.41 28.27
C LYS A 55 -40.76 -46.57 27.42
N LEU A 56 -40.87 -47.14 26.24
CA LEU A 56 -39.80 -47.33 25.26
C LEU A 56 -39.35 -46.00 24.61
N VAL A 57 -40.33 -45.07 24.36
CA VAL A 57 -40.00 -43.74 23.78
C VAL A 57 -39.26 -42.87 24.79
N VAL A 58 -39.60 -42.96 26.07
CA VAL A 58 -38.89 -42.26 27.14
C VAL A 58 -37.49 -42.84 27.30
N PHE A 59 -37.33 -44.16 27.21
CA PHE A 59 -36.02 -44.81 27.27
C PHE A 59 -35.16 -44.48 26.05
N LEU A 60 -35.71 -44.45 24.85
CA LEU A 60 -35.00 -44.02 23.65
C LEU A 60 -34.67 -42.52 23.68
N ALA A 61 -35.54 -41.69 24.17
CA ALA A 61 -35.27 -40.26 24.36
C ALA A 61 -34.08 -40.02 25.35
N ILE A 62 -34.08 -40.78 26.46
CA ILE A 62 -32.96 -40.73 27.40
C ILE A 62 -31.66 -41.28 26.77
N LEU A 63 -31.73 -42.36 25.97
CA LEU A 63 -30.60 -42.93 25.29
C LEU A 63 -29.98 -42.01 24.19
N PHE A 64 -30.79 -41.13 23.63
CA PHE A 64 -30.33 -40.12 22.66
C PHE A 64 -29.98 -38.78 23.31
N ILE A 65 -30.62 -38.38 24.40
CA ILE A 65 -30.35 -37.12 25.09
C ILE A 65 -29.08 -37.22 25.96
N VAL A 66 -28.81 -38.40 26.58
CA VAL A 66 -27.62 -38.58 27.41
C VAL A 66 -26.32 -38.49 26.60
N PRO A 67 -26.19 -39.10 25.37
CA PRO A 67 -25.02 -38.82 24.51
C PRO A 67 -24.97 -37.37 23.99
N LEU A 68 -26.11 -36.73 23.75
CA LEU A 68 -26.17 -35.31 23.32
C LEU A 68 -25.75 -34.36 24.43
N LEU A 69 -26.02 -34.70 25.69
CA LEU A 69 -25.55 -33.94 26.87
C LEU A 69 -24.09 -34.28 27.22
N ALA A 70 -23.60 -35.45 26.85
CA ALA A 70 -22.19 -35.84 27.02
C ALA A 70 -21.28 -35.23 25.95
N THR A 71 -21.84 -34.67 24.88
CA THR A 71 -21.12 -33.88 23.87
C THR A 71 -21.17 -32.37 24.15
N MET A 72 -21.54 -31.93 25.34
CA MET A 72 -21.12 -30.62 25.83
C MET A 72 -19.60 -30.73 26.06
N GLY A 73 -18.84 -30.58 24.99
CA GLY A 73 -17.41 -30.57 25.02
C GLY A 73 -16.95 -29.57 26.06
N SER A 74 -15.99 -29.93 26.88
CA SER A 74 -15.21 -28.96 27.64
C SER A 74 -14.84 -27.83 26.68
N ALA A 75 -14.99 -26.58 27.09
CA ALA A 75 -14.41 -25.47 26.34
C ALA A 75 -12.96 -25.82 26.06
N ALA A 76 -12.49 -25.59 24.83
CA ALA A 76 -11.10 -25.79 24.51
C ALA A 76 -10.23 -24.97 25.47
N THR A 77 -9.13 -25.51 25.91
CA THR A 77 -8.14 -24.76 26.70
C THR A 77 -7.47 -23.72 25.81
N ASP A 78 -6.89 -22.69 26.40
CA ASP A 78 -6.16 -21.63 25.67
C ASP A 78 -5.05 -22.24 24.79
N GLY A 79 -4.36 -23.28 25.28
CA GLY A 79 -3.36 -24.02 24.50
C GLY A 79 -3.95 -24.73 23.29
N GLU A 80 -5.05 -25.48 23.47
CA GLU A 80 -5.72 -26.16 22.35
C GLU A 80 -6.24 -25.16 21.31
N LEU A 81 -6.72 -24.01 21.75
CA LEU A 81 -7.21 -22.97 20.87
C LEU A 81 -6.06 -22.31 20.10
N ALA A 82 -4.95 -22.01 20.77
CA ALA A 82 -3.76 -21.46 20.15
C ALA A 82 -3.13 -22.45 19.15
N GLU A 83 -3.10 -23.75 19.44
CA GLU A 83 -2.62 -24.79 18.52
C GLU A 83 -3.54 -24.93 17.31
N GLN A 84 -4.85 -24.89 17.51
CA GLN A 84 -5.84 -25.05 16.43
C GLN A 84 -5.67 -23.98 15.35
N TYR A 85 -5.39 -22.74 15.72
CA TYR A 85 -5.30 -21.62 14.78
C TYR A 85 -3.87 -21.14 14.54
N ALA A 86 -2.86 -21.87 14.99
CA ALA A 86 -1.46 -21.48 14.82
C ALA A 86 -1.11 -21.19 13.35
N PRO A 87 -0.45 -20.06 13.03
CA PRO A 87 -0.25 -19.61 11.65
C PRO A 87 0.79 -20.44 10.89
N VAL A 88 0.64 -20.49 9.57
CA VAL A 88 1.70 -20.93 8.67
C VAL A 88 2.51 -19.70 8.25
N LEU A 89 3.82 -19.69 8.52
CA LEU A 89 4.70 -18.58 8.22
C LEU A 89 5.46 -18.81 6.92
N TYR A 90 5.31 -17.92 5.96
CA TYR A 90 6.00 -17.94 4.67
C TYR A 90 7.07 -16.85 4.64
N PHE A 91 8.29 -17.23 4.32
CA PHE A 91 9.44 -16.33 4.23
C PHE A 91 9.91 -16.17 2.79
N GLU A 92 10.56 -15.05 2.52
CA GLU A 92 11.26 -14.83 1.26
C GLU A 92 12.57 -15.63 1.22
N GLY A 93 13.09 -15.95 0.01
CA GLY A 93 14.20 -16.89 -0.17
C GLY A 93 15.55 -16.44 0.39
N GLU A 94 15.73 -15.15 0.59
CA GLU A 94 16.95 -14.55 1.15
C GLU A 94 16.79 -14.13 2.62
N GLU A 95 15.71 -14.56 3.32
CA GLU A 95 15.55 -14.32 4.74
C GLU A 95 16.65 -14.99 5.55
N THR A 96 17.16 -14.27 6.54
CA THR A 96 18.31 -14.70 7.36
C THR A 96 17.96 -14.95 8.83
N CYS A 97 16.90 -14.33 9.33
CA CYS A 97 16.43 -14.48 10.72
C CYS A 97 15.02 -15.07 10.74
N PHE A 98 14.80 -16.02 11.62
CA PHE A 98 13.51 -16.71 11.79
C PHE A 98 13.08 -16.60 13.26
N PRO A 99 11.80 -16.81 13.57
CA PRO A 99 11.30 -16.72 14.94
C PRO A 99 12.11 -17.63 15.89
N VAL A 100 12.62 -17.06 16.94
CA VAL A 100 13.49 -17.75 17.90
C VAL A 100 13.03 -17.46 19.33
N ASP A 101 13.46 -18.32 20.26
CA ASP A 101 13.22 -18.09 21.67
C ASP A 101 13.97 -16.85 22.15
N VAL A 102 13.31 -16.01 22.95
CA VAL A 102 13.91 -14.78 23.49
C VAL A 102 15.12 -15.06 24.40
N GLU A 103 15.18 -16.24 25.01
CA GLU A 103 16.33 -16.66 25.83
C GLU A 103 17.64 -16.50 25.04
N TYR A 104 17.63 -16.77 23.70
CA TYR A 104 18.80 -16.54 22.86
C TYR A 104 19.32 -15.09 22.92
N HIS A 105 18.41 -14.13 22.91
CA HIS A 105 18.79 -12.71 22.91
C HIS A 105 19.18 -12.26 24.32
N ILE A 106 18.45 -12.68 25.35
CA ILE A 106 18.73 -12.36 26.73
C ILE A 106 20.11 -12.87 27.13
N ASP A 107 20.41 -14.15 26.85
CA ASP A 107 21.68 -14.81 27.19
C ASP A 107 22.89 -14.28 26.41
N ASN A 108 22.68 -13.49 25.39
CA ASN A 108 23.75 -12.91 24.54
C ASN A 108 23.72 -11.37 24.57
N SER A 109 23.13 -10.74 25.57
CA SER A 109 23.02 -9.29 25.67
C SER A 109 23.72 -8.71 26.89
N TYR A 110 24.18 -7.48 26.77
CA TYR A 110 24.45 -6.59 27.87
C TYR A 110 23.18 -5.85 28.24
N LEU A 111 22.96 -5.60 29.54
CA LEU A 111 21.90 -4.71 30.01
C LEU A 111 22.52 -3.34 30.29
N TYR A 112 22.02 -2.33 29.59
CA TYR A 112 22.41 -0.94 29.75
C TYR A 112 21.26 -0.07 30.30
N GLN A 113 21.64 1.07 30.85
CA GLN A 113 20.74 2.20 31.06
C GLN A 113 21.16 3.34 30.16
N ILE A 114 20.21 4.01 29.51
CA ILE A 114 20.47 5.16 28.63
C ILE A 114 21.26 6.22 29.39
N GLY A 115 22.33 6.72 28.79
CA GLY A 115 23.24 7.68 29.43
C GLY A 115 24.31 7.05 30.31
N ASN A 116 24.44 5.73 30.35
CA ASN A 116 25.50 5.03 31.07
C ASN A 116 26.40 4.26 30.10
N ASP A 117 27.67 4.60 30.02
CA ASP A 117 28.65 3.96 29.14
C ASP A 117 29.07 2.54 29.57
N GLN A 118 28.66 2.09 30.71
CA GLN A 118 29.00 0.76 31.23
C GLN A 118 27.76 -0.09 31.36
N PRO A 119 27.82 -1.37 31.00
CA PRO A 119 26.71 -2.29 31.22
C PRO A 119 26.45 -2.43 32.72
N ILE A 120 25.18 -2.53 33.07
CA ILE A 120 24.73 -2.82 34.43
C ILE A 120 24.91 -4.31 34.69
N ASP A 121 24.63 -5.14 33.70
CA ASP A 121 24.72 -6.58 33.77
C ASP A 121 25.19 -7.18 32.43
N ILE A 122 25.75 -8.38 32.50
CA ILE A 122 26.22 -9.18 31.38
C ILE A 122 25.47 -10.51 31.45
N ASP A 123 24.79 -10.89 30.36
CA ASP A 123 23.91 -12.07 30.34
C ASP A 123 22.83 -12.02 31.41
N PRO A 124 21.99 -10.96 31.49
CA PRO A 124 20.98 -10.83 32.53
C PRO A 124 20.01 -12.01 32.45
N SER A 125 19.63 -12.56 33.60
CA SER A 125 18.58 -13.56 33.67
C SER A 125 17.21 -12.92 33.44
N GLU A 126 16.22 -13.70 33.02
CA GLU A 126 14.84 -13.24 32.89
C GLU A 126 14.27 -12.62 34.17
N ASN A 127 14.65 -13.18 35.34
CA ASN A 127 14.23 -12.66 36.63
C ASN A 127 14.88 -11.32 36.99
N GLU A 128 16.08 -11.06 36.48
CA GLU A 128 16.77 -9.78 36.68
C GLU A 128 16.14 -8.70 35.82
N LEU A 129 15.68 -9.01 34.61
CA LEU A 129 14.98 -8.06 33.75
C LEU A 129 13.72 -7.47 34.39
N VAL A 130 13.02 -8.22 35.22
CA VAL A 130 11.87 -7.71 36.00
C VAL A 130 12.27 -6.54 36.91
N THR A 131 13.50 -6.55 37.43
CA THR A 131 14.02 -5.49 38.30
C THR A 131 14.31 -4.21 37.55
N TYR A 132 14.66 -4.32 36.27
CA TYR A 132 15.03 -3.23 35.36
C TYR A 132 13.89 -2.94 34.34
N SER A 133 12.66 -2.88 34.82
CA SER A 133 11.46 -2.76 33.99
C SER A 133 11.07 -1.30 33.68
N ALA A 134 12.02 -0.37 33.65
CA ALA A 134 11.80 1.00 33.21
C ALA A 134 12.16 1.15 31.73
N GLU A 135 11.60 2.17 31.07
CA GLU A 135 11.80 2.42 29.62
C GLU A 135 13.21 2.92 29.26
N ASP A 136 13.99 3.36 30.26
CA ASP A 136 15.35 3.83 30.09
C ASP A 136 16.41 2.70 30.08
N TYR A 137 16.00 1.44 30.16
CA TYR A 137 16.88 0.28 30.01
C TYR A 137 16.80 -0.32 28.59
N TYR A 138 17.90 -0.93 28.16
CA TYR A 138 17.94 -1.66 26.89
C TYR A 138 18.91 -2.84 26.95
N LEU A 139 18.60 -3.83 26.10
CA LEU A 139 19.47 -4.98 25.82
C LEU A 139 20.31 -4.66 24.58
N ASP A 140 21.61 -4.87 24.66
CA ASP A 140 22.58 -4.64 23.59
C ASP A 140 23.30 -5.96 23.29
N ASN A 141 23.18 -6.47 22.09
CA ASN A 141 23.70 -7.78 21.76
C ASN A 141 25.25 -7.79 21.76
N GLN A 142 25.83 -8.77 22.42
CA GLN A 142 27.29 -8.88 22.61
C GLN A 142 28.02 -9.29 21.34
N GLN A 143 27.36 -9.78 20.30
CA GLN A 143 27.97 -10.38 19.13
C GLN A 143 28.32 -9.37 18.05
N GLY A 144 27.84 -8.14 18.13
CA GLY A 144 28.13 -7.16 17.10
C GLY A 144 27.43 -5.84 17.34
N THR A 145 27.22 -5.11 16.27
CA THR A 145 26.53 -3.83 16.24
C THR A 145 25.45 -3.83 15.17
N ILE A 146 24.61 -2.81 15.15
CA ILE A 146 23.59 -2.63 14.12
C ILE A 146 24.18 -2.45 12.71
N ASP A 147 25.46 -2.09 12.59
CA ASP A 147 26.11 -1.81 11.31
C ASP A 147 26.80 -3.04 10.70
N ASP A 148 26.96 -4.13 11.45
CA ASP A 148 27.58 -5.36 10.96
C ASP A 148 26.60 -6.53 10.97
N LEU A 149 27.03 -7.69 10.48
CA LEU A 149 26.20 -8.89 10.36
C LEU A 149 26.57 -9.98 11.38
N ASP A 150 27.36 -9.65 12.39
CA ASP A 150 27.90 -10.65 13.31
C ASP A 150 26.81 -11.27 14.17
N ILE A 151 25.79 -10.50 14.57
CA ILE A 151 24.60 -11.01 15.26
C ILE A 151 23.87 -12.04 14.39
N ILE A 152 23.64 -11.74 13.11
CA ILE A 152 23.01 -12.66 12.17
C ILE A 152 23.87 -13.92 12.00
N THR A 153 25.18 -13.75 11.90
CA THR A 153 26.13 -14.86 11.72
C THR A 153 26.13 -15.78 12.92
N ASP A 154 26.13 -15.23 14.13
CA ASP A 154 26.05 -15.99 15.38
C ASP A 154 24.72 -16.76 15.46
N TYR A 155 23.58 -16.05 15.25
CA TYR A 155 22.28 -16.66 15.23
C TYR A 155 22.20 -17.83 14.23
N GLN A 156 22.64 -17.63 13.00
CA GLN A 156 22.61 -18.67 11.97
C GLN A 156 23.48 -19.88 12.33
N SER A 157 24.60 -19.66 13.01
CA SER A 157 25.46 -20.76 13.46
C SER A 157 24.78 -21.65 14.52
N LYS A 158 23.89 -21.07 15.31
CA LYS A 158 23.17 -21.72 16.42
C LYS A 158 21.75 -22.17 16.02
N MET A 159 21.21 -21.72 14.88
CA MET A 159 19.83 -21.91 14.46
C MET A 159 19.36 -23.39 14.52
N SER A 160 20.23 -24.34 14.15
CA SER A 160 19.88 -25.76 14.17
C SER A 160 19.65 -26.32 15.59
N SER A 161 20.24 -25.71 16.62
CA SER A 161 20.08 -26.09 18.03
C SER A 161 18.98 -25.29 18.71
N LEU A 162 18.77 -24.03 18.31
CA LEU A 162 17.73 -23.15 18.86
C LEU A 162 16.33 -23.59 18.43
N GLY A 163 16.16 -24.06 17.18
CA GLY A 163 14.85 -24.31 16.60
C GLY A 163 14.09 -23.02 16.32
N TYR A 164 12.76 -23.12 16.23
CA TYR A 164 11.87 -21.99 16.01
C TYR A 164 10.86 -21.92 17.15
N THR A 165 10.53 -20.69 17.58
CA THR A 165 9.56 -20.44 18.66
C THR A 165 8.57 -19.37 18.22
N VAL A 166 7.29 -19.64 18.43
CA VAL A 166 6.19 -18.68 18.30
C VAL A 166 5.49 -18.63 19.64
N TYR A 167 5.22 -17.43 20.11
CA TYR A 167 4.51 -17.23 21.38
C TYR A 167 3.03 -16.98 21.10
N ALA A 168 2.15 -17.55 21.90
CA ALA A 168 0.71 -17.35 21.76
C ALA A 168 0.13 -16.79 23.08
N ARG A 169 -0.73 -15.81 22.93
CA ARG A 169 -1.55 -15.28 24.02
C ARG A 169 -3.02 -15.42 23.65
N VAL A 170 -3.80 -16.03 24.51
CA VAL A 170 -5.26 -16.09 24.39
C VAL A 170 -5.88 -15.17 25.42
N THR A 171 -6.75 -14.28 24.98
CA THR A 171 -7.44 -13.32 25.86
C THR A 171 -8.86 -13.05 25.38
N THR A 172 -9.63 -12.32 26.16
CA THR A 172 -10.98 -11.89 25.78
C THR A 172 -11.08 -10.38 25.85
N ASP A 173 -11.62 -9.77 24.80
CA ASP A 173 -11.90 -8.35 24.74
C ASP A 173 -13.24 -8.12 24.01
N GLY A 174 -14.08 -7.21 24.51
CA GLY A 174 -15.36 -6.86 23.90
C GLY A 174 -16.32 -8.04 23.63
N GLY A 175 -16.13 -9.18 24.31
CA GLY A 175 -16.91 -10.41 24.11
C GLY A 175 -16.40 -11.32 22.99
N TYR A 176 -15.27 -10.98 22.41
CA TYR A 176 -14.52 -11.82 21.46
C TYR A 176 -13.40 -12.57 22.17
N THR A 177 -13.08 -13.74 21.65
CA THR A 177 -11.81 -14.41 21.98
C THR A 177 -10.75 -13.93 21.01
N ILE A 178 -9.59 -13.56 21.52
CA ILE A 178 -8.49 -13.01 20.75
C ILE A 178 -7.28 -13.89 20.95
N ILE A 179 -6.66 -14.32 19.87
CA ILE A 179 -5.40 -15.04 19.88
C ILE A 179 -4.35 -14.18 19.22
N GLN A 180 -3.31 -13.84 19.97
CA GLN A 180 -2.14 -13.14 19.44
C GLN A 180 -0.99 -14.13 19.31
N TYR A 181 -0.32 -14.13 18.15
CA TYR A 181 0.90 -14.89 17.91
C TYR A 181 2.04 -13.90 17.76
N TRP A 182 2.94 -13.93 18.73
CA TRP A 182 4.12 -13.08 18.81
C TRP A 182 5.35 -13.83 18.35
N MET A 183 6.17 -13.17 17.57
CA MET A 183 7.40 -13.72 17.01
C MET A 183 8.55 -12.79 17.37
N PHE A 184 9.60 -13.36 17.95
CA PHE A 184 10.85 -12.66 18.22
C PHE A 184 11.89 -13.06 17.19
N TYR A 185 12.63 -12.09 16.68
CA TYR A 185 13.73 -12.30 15.75
C TYR A 185 14.99 -11.65 16.31
N ALA A 186 16.15 -12.30 16.11
CA ALA A 186 17.42 -11.84 16.68
C ALA A 186 17.87 -10.47 16.16
N PHE A 187 17.54 -10.17 14.91
CA PHE A 187 17.94 -8.94 14.23
C PHE A 187 16.97 -8.56 13.13
N ASN A 188 16.62 -7.29 13.06
CA ASN A 188 15.89 -6.68 11.95
C ASN A 188 16.89 -6.13 10.94
N LYS A 189 16.89 -6.69 9.73
CA LYS A 189 17.69 -6.25 8.58
C LYS A 189 16.82 -5.62 7.49
N GLY A 190 15.85 -4.84 7.87
CA GLY A 190 15.03 -4.08 6.91
C GLY A 190 15.87 -3.07 6.13
N GLU A 191 15.44 -2.70 4.92
CA GLU A 191 16.19 -1.73 4.10
C GLU A 191 16.24 -0.32 4.69
N LEU A 192 15.23 0.05 5.46
CA LEU A 192 15.05 1.40 6.00
C LEU A 192 15.12 1.43 7.53
N ASN A 193 15.20 0.28 8.17
CA ASN A 193 15.32 0.13 9.60
C ASN A 193 16.19 -1.08 9.90
N GLN A 194 17.28 -0.87 10.60
CA GLN A 194 18.14 -1.94 11.11
C GLN A 194 18.26 -1.79 12.60
N HIS A 195 17.91 -2.84 13.32
CA HIS A 195 18.02 -2.85 14.78
C HIS A 195 18.17 -4.27 15.30
N GLU A 196 18.71 -4.37 16.46
CA GLU A 196 18.80 -5.61 17.23
C GLU A 196 17.43 -5.96 17.78
N GLY A 197 17.16 -7.25 17.87
CA GLY A 197 15.90 -7.78 18.31
C GLY A 197 14.73 -7.26 17.46
N ASP A 198 13.73 -8.07 17.27
CA ASP A 198 12.52 -7.60 16.61
C ASP A 198 11.32 -8.38 17.13
N TRP A 199 10.25 -7.67 17.45
CA TRP A 199 8.99 -8.25 17.86
C TRP A 199 7.92 -7.96 16.83
N GLU A 200 7.31 -9.00 16.29
CA GLU A 200 6.19 -8.89 15.36
C GLU A 200 5.00 -9.73 15.85
N MET A 201 3.80 -9.35 15.41
CA MET A 201 2.58 -9.98 15.91
C MET A 201 1.53 -10.14 14.84
N VAL A 202 0.79 -11.24 14.89
CA VAL A 202 -0.46 -11.41 14.16
C VAL A 202 -1.58 -11.79 15.12
N GLN A 203 -2.78 -11.28 14.87
CA GLN A 203 -3.91 -11.44 15.78
C GLN A 203 -5.12 -12.03 15.05
N LEU A 204 -5.72 -13.04 15.65
CA LEU A 204 -6.98 -13.63 15.23
C LEU A 204 -8.09 -13.24 16.20
N VAL A 205 -9.22 -12.77 15.66
CA VAL A 205 -10.44 -12.44 16.41
C VAL A 205 -11.50 -13.49 16.14
N ILE A 206 -12.03 -14.08 17.19
CA ILE A 206 -13.00 -15.17 17.16
C ILE A 206 -14.30 -14.73 17.87
N SER A 207 -15.44 -14.86 17.19
CA SER A 207 -16.77 -14.64 17.76
C SER A 207 -17.41 -15.99 18.08
N GLY A 208 -17.61 -16.29 19.36
CA GLY A 208 -18.03 -17.63 19.79
C GLY A 208 -16.99 -18.69 19.36
N ASN A 209 -17.29 -19.48 18.34
CA ASN A 209 -16.37 -20.50 17.81
C ASN A 209 -16.01 -20.22 16.31
N THR A 210 -16.25 -19.00 15.82
CA THR A 210 -16.06 -18.68 14.42
C THR A 210 -15.02 -17.59 14.26
N PRO A 211 -13.90 -17.84 13.55
CA PRO A 211 -12.96 -16.80 13.19
C PRO A 211 -13.63 -15.71 12.34
N GLU A 212 -13.39 -14.45 12.69
CA GLU A 212 -13.98 -13.30 11.99
C GLU A 212 -12.95 -12.47 11.25
N GLN A 213 -11.82 -12.15 11.91
CA GLN A 213 -10.83 -11.23 11.37
C GLN A 213 -9.42 -11.68 11.73
N VAL A 214 -8.47 -11.38 10.84
CA VAL A 214 -7.03 -11.49 11.09
C VAL A 214 -6.39 -10.12 10.91
N MET A 215 -5.44 -9.82 11.79
CA MET A 215 -4.70 -8.58 11.85
C MET A 215 -3.20 -8.88 11.79
N TYR A 216 -2.47 -8.10 11.01
CA TYR A 216 -1.05 -8.29 10.71
C TYR A 216 -0.32 -7.01 11.10
N SER A 217 0.62 -7.08 12.06
CA SER A 217 1.45 -5.92 12.41
C SER A 217 2.46 -5.61 11.30
N GLN A 218 2.70 -4.33 11.06
CA GLN A 218 3.64 -3.84 10.06
C GLN A 218 4.27 -2.55 10.57
N HIS A 219 5.47 -2.61 11.09
CA HIS A 219 6.21 -1.44 11.60
C HIS A 219 5.43 -0.69 12.69
N TYR A 220 4.85 0.47 12.38
CA TYR A 220 4.05 1.32 13.30
C TYR A 220 2.55 1.25 13.03
N SER A 221 2.11 0.31 12.22
CA SER A 221 0.71 0.16 11.80
C SER A 221 0.43 -1.30 11.46
N GLY A 222 -0.42 -1.54 10.47
CA GLY A 222 -0.71 -2.89 10.01
C GLY A 222 -1.90 -2.97 9.09
N GLN A 223 -2.27 -4.19 8.78
CA GLN A 223 -3.39 -4.53 7.92
C GLN A 223 -4.35 -5.45 8.66
N ARG A 224 -5.65 -5.33 8.38
CA ARG A 224 -6.66 -6.27 8.86
C ARG A 224 -7.56 -6.70 7.71
N THR A 225 -8.08 -7.92 7.82
CA THR A 225 -9.03 -8.45 6.85
C THR A 225 -10.01 -9.42 7.51
N THR A 226 -11.10 -9.73 6.82
CA THR A 226 -12.04 -10.74 7.28
C THR A 226 -11.50 -12.14 7.00
N TRP A 227 -11.88 -13.12 7.83
CA TRP A 227 -11.41 -14.49 7.72
C TRP A 227 -11.60 -15.11 6.33
N ASP A 228 -12.68 -14.79 5.64
CA ASP A 228 -12.98 -15.29 4.29
C ASP A 228 -12.05 -14.78 3.19
N GLN A 229 -11.23 -13.77 3.49
CA GLN A 229 -10.22 -13.22 2.57
C GLN A 229 -8.81 -13.76 2.85
N VAL A 230 -8.63 -14.48 3.94
CA VAL A 230 -7.32 -15.02 4.35
C VAL A 230 -7.07 -16.35 3.65
N GLU A 231 -5.88 -16.54 3.13
CA GLU A 231 -5.42 -17.85 2.68
C GLU A 231 -5.14 -18.72 3.90
N SER A 232 -5.68 -19.96 3.92
CA SER A 232 -5.51 -20.89 5.04
C SER A 232 -5.38 -22.33 4.58
N THR A 233 -4.75 -23.15 5.42
CA THR A 233 -4.68 -24.61 5.28
C THR A 233 -5.39 -25.23 6.49
N GLY A 234 -6.64 -25.64 6.31
CA GLY A 234 -7.51 -25.99 7.43
C GLY A 234 -7.84 -24.75 8.26
N ASP A 235 -7.60 -24.81 9.56
CA ASP A 235 -7.81 -23.69 10.48
C ASP A 235 -6.54 -22.81 10.63
N HIS A 236 -5.42 -23.21 10.03
CA HIS A 236 -4.16 -22.48 10.06
C HIS A 236 -4.12 -21.41 8.96
N PHE A 237 -4.06 -20.15 9.34
CA PHE A 237 -3.99 -19.05 8.39
C PHE A 237 -2.55 -18.74 7.97
N ASN A 238 -2.41 -18.26 6.73
CA ASN A 238 -1.11 -17.92 6.18
C ASN A 238 -0.69 -16.51 6.58
N VAL A 239 0.59 -16.38 6.92
CA VAL A 239 1.27 -15.13 7.18
C VAL A 239 2.48 -15.04 6.27
N TYR A 240 2.59 -13.98 5.51
CA TYR A 240 3.73 -13.72 4.63
C TYR A 240 4.63 -12.68 5.30
N VAL A 241 5.81 -13.12 5.70
CA VAL A 241 6.77 -12.33 6.48
C VAL A 241 7.71 -11.60 5.53
N ALA A 242 7.83 -10.30 5.71
CA ALA A 242 8.73 -9.47 4.92
C ALA A 242 10.19 -9.77 5.25
N ARG A 243 11.04 -9.79 4.22
CA ARG A 243 12.46 -10.07 4.37
C ARG A 243 13.16 -9.00 5.21
N GLY A 244 13.79 -9.43 6.26
CA GLY A 244 14.62 -8.64 7.15
C GLY A 244 13.88 -7.73 8.09
N SER A 245 12.75 -7.15 7.70
CA SER A 245 11.90 -6.31 8.56
C SER A 245 10.85 -7.08 9.33
N HIS A 246 10.61 -8.32 8.97
CA HIS A 246 9.64 -9.27 9.53
C HIS A 246 8.19 -8.77 9.62
N ALA A 247 7.87 -7.62 9.02
CA ALA A 247 6.51 -7.12 8.93
C ALA A 247 5.58 -8.16 8.30
N ASN A 248 4.38 -8.32 8.85
CA ASN A 248 3.46 -9.38 8.50
C ASN A 248 2.45 -8.94 7.44
N TYR A 249 2.20 -9.79 6.46
CA TYR A 249 1.32 -9.51 5.33
C TYR A 249 0.30 -10.62 5.08
N LEU A 250 -0.86 -10.21 4.57
CA LEU A 250 -1.93 -11.13 4.16
C LEU A 250 -1.52 -12.04 3.00
N ARG A 251 -0.63 -11.56 2.12
CA ARG A 251 -0.21 -12.24 0.90
C ARG A 251 1.18 -11.81 0.45
N TYR A 252 1.84 -12.63 -0.37
CA TYR A 252 3.10 -12.26 -1.00
C TYR A 252 2.87 -11.29 -2.18
N TYR A 253 3.94 -10.58 -2.55
CA TYR A 253 3.94 -9.59 -3.62
C TYR A 253 5.18 -9.77 -4.51
N SER A 254 5.10 -9.30 -5.76
CA SER A 254 6.26 -9.32 -6.64
C SER A 254 6.98 -7.98 -6.61
N GLY A 255 7.91 -7.79 -5.70
CA GLY A 255 8.70 -6.57 -5.55
C GLY A 255 8.56 -5.96 -4.17
N LYS A 256 9.05 -4.73 -4.01
CA LYS A 256 9.05 -4.01 -2.75
C LYS A 256 7.74 -3.29 -2.51
N LEU A 257 7.29 -3.27 -1.28
CA LEU A 257 6.02 -2.72 -0.84
C LEU A 257 6.19 -1.61 0.17
N GLY A 258 5.21 -0.70 0.13
CA GLY A 258 5.02 0.32 1.15
C GLY A 258 6.15 1.32 1.25
N ILE A 259 6.11 2.07 2.35
CA ILE A 259 7.11 3.10 2.69
C ILE A 259 8.40 2.45 3.16
N ALA A 260 8.32 1.33 3.84
CA ALA A 260 9.47 0.60 4.38
C ALA A 260 10.25 -0.22 3.34
N ASN A 261 9.78 -0.29 2.10
CA ASN A 261 10.40 -1.11 1.05
C ASN A 261 10.37 -2.63 1.33
N ASP A 262 9.38 -3.11 2.04
CA ASP A 262 9.26 -4.51 2.39
C ASP A 262 9.23 -5.43 1.17
N TYR A 263 10.04 -6.46 1.18
CA TYR A 263 10.07 -7.48 0.15
C TYR A 263 9.40 -8.75 0.68
N VAL A 264 8.19 -9.03 0.21
CA VAL A 264 7.34 -10.09 0.72
C VAL A 264 7.26 -11.21 -0.31
N GLY A 265 8.03 -12.26 -0.13
CA GLY A 265 8.06 -13.43 -1.01
C GLY A 265 7.38 -14.66 -0.39
N ASN A 266 7.30 -15.72 -1.17
CA ASN A 266 6.88 -17.05 -0.72
C ASN A 266 7.78 -18.16 -1.25
N ASN A 267 8.98 -17.80 -1.67
CA ASN A 267 9.95 -18.65 -2.32
C ASN A 267 11.04 -19.20 -1.37
N GLY A 268 10.95 -18.84 -0.10
CA GLY A 268 11.88 -19.25 0.95
C GLY A 268 11.35 -20.34 1.85
N ARG A 269 11.73 -20.27 3.12
CA ARG A 269 11.29 -21.23 4.15
C ARG A 269 9.81 -21.08 4.42
N VAL A 270 9.14 -22.21 4.69
CA VAL A 270 7.78 -22.24 5.20
C VAL A 270 7.83 -22.96 6.54
N LEU A 271 7.33 -22.33 7.59
CA LEU A 271 7.16 -22.94 8.90
C LEU A 271 5.69 -23.30 9.10
N GLN A 272 5.43 -24.59 9.15
CA GLN A 272 4.13 -25.12 9.56
C GLN A 272 4.03 -25.08 11.09
N PRO A 273 2.83 -25.13 11.67
CA PRO A 273 2.68 -25.20 13.12
C PRO A 273 3.47 -26.34 13.80
N SER A 274 3.74 -27.42 13.06
CA SER A 274 4.59 -28.53 13.54
C SER A 274 6.10 -28.25 13.49
N ASP A 275 6.54 -27.19 12.84
CA ASP A 275 7.96 -26.88 12.64
C ASP A 275 8.51 -25.93 13.72
N TYR A 276 7.66 -25.35 14.55
CA TYR A 276 8.04 -24.48 15.65
C TYR A 276 7.42 -24.90 16.98
N THR A 277 8.05 -24.51 18.08
CA THR A 277 7.48 -24.64 19.42
C THR A 277 6.50 -23.51 19.64
N LEU A 278 5.26 -23.83 20.01
CA LEU A 278 4.26 -22.86 20.43
C LEU A 278 4.31 -22.73 21.95
N LYS A 279 4.74 -21.56 22.46
CA LYS A 279 4.76 -21.24 23.90
C LYS A 279 3.59 -20.32 24.25
N LEU A 280 2.83 -20.65 25.30
CA LEU A 280 1.79 -19.74 25.80
C LEU A 280 2.43 -18.63 26.62
N LEU A 281 2.02 -17.39 26.34
CA LEU A 281 2.40 -16.22 27.12
C LEU A 281 1.42 -16.05 28.29
N GLU A 282 1.87 -16.44 29.45
CA GLU A 282 1.19 -16.18 30.71
C GLU A 282 2.11 -15.30 31.56
N PRO A 283 1.64 -14.14 32.08
CA PRO A 283 2.50 -13.20 32.83
C PRO A 283 3.23 -13.81 34.02
N ASP A 284 2.66 -14.85 34.62
CA ASP A 284 3.24 -15.52 35.77
C ASP A 284 4.32 -16.57 35.38
N SER A 285 4.36 -17.03 34.14
CA SER A 285 5.32 -18.05 33.67
C SER A 285 6.51 -17.49 32.89
N GLU A 286 6.37 -16.28 32.34
CA GLU A 286 7.38 -15.62 31.51
C GLU A 286 7.80 -14.30 32.16
N PRO A 287 8.79 -14.30 33.11
CA PRO A 287 9.18 -13.10 33.86
C PRO A 287 9.59 -11.92 32.95
N TRP A 288 10.27 -12.19 31.82
CA TRP A 288 10.72 -11.20 30.86
C TRP A 288 9.58 -10.39 30.23
N LEU A 289 8.33 -10.86 30.25
CA LEU A 289 7.18 -10.09 29.75
C LEU A 289 7.02 -8.75 30.44
N SER A 290 7.40 -8.64 31.73
CA SER A 290 7.33 -7.38 32.49
C SER A 290 8.52 -6.45 32.26
N TYR A 291 9.44 -6.79 31.37
CA TYR A 291 10.54 -5.91 30.99
C TYR A 291 10.04 -4.81 30.05
N ALA A 292 9.99 -3.57 30.56
CA ALA A 292 9.52 -2.40 29.80
C ALA A 292 10.61 -1.75 28.93
N GLY A 293 11.85 -2.17 29.10
CA GLY A 293 12.99 -1.66 28.32
C GLY A 293 12.97 -2.10 26.87
N ARG A 294 14.01 -1.72 26.16
CA ARG A 294 14.16 -2.02 24.72
C ARG A 294 14.90 -3.35 24.50
N TRP A 295 14.45 -4.06 23.49
CA TRP A 295 15.00 -5.36 23.06
C TRP A 295 16.06 -5.18 21.96
N GLY A 296 16.97 -4.25 22.12
CA GLY A 296 18.05 -3.94 21.23
C GLY A 296 18.65 -2.58 21.54
N TRP A 297 19.78 -2.30 20.95
CA TRP A 297 20.53 -1.06 21.11
C TRP A 297 19.67 0.18 20.83
N VAL A 298 19.87 1.23 21.61
CA VAL A 298 19.12 2.49 21.49
C VAL A 298 20.00 3.73 21.27
N GLY A 299 21.31 3.58 21.33
CA GLY A 299 22.29 4.68 21.35
C GLY A 299 22.93 4.82 22.73
N GLY A 300 24.19 5.24 22.75
CA GLY A 300 24.97 5.37 23.98
C GLY A 300 24.56 6.55 24.86
N ASP A 301 23.83 7.53 24.31
CA ASP A 301 23.33 8.69 25.04
C ASP A 301 21.97 9.17 24.50
N GLU A 302 21.31 10.11 25.20
CA GLU A 302 20.00 10.63 24.79
C GLU A 302 19.96 11.19 23.36
N THR A 303 21.07 11.74 22.89
CA THR A 303 21.18 12.29 21.53
C THR A 303 21.20 11.18 20.49
N GLN A 304 21.99 10.14 20.73
CA GLN A 304 22.07 8.97 19.86
C GLN A 304 20.73 8.21 19.90
N ALA A 305 20.06 8.13 21.04
CA ALA A 305 18.73 7.53 21.14
C ALA A 305 17.70 8.27 20.29
N VAL A 306 17.71 9.60 20.28
CA VAL A 306 16.84 10.40 19.41
C VAL A 306 17.20 10.20 17.93
N GLU A 307 18.48 10.18 17.58
CA GLU A 307 18.95 9.91 16.23
C GLU A 307 18.52 8.50 15.77
N SER A 308 18.76 7.49 16.60
CA SER A 308 18.39 6.10 16.32
C SER A 308 16.90 5.91 16.14
N MET A 309 16.07 6.65 16.90
CA MET A 309 14.62 6.64 16.70
C MET A 309 14.21 7.16 15.31
N PHE A 310 14.80 8.30 14.88
CA PHE A 310 14.54 8.82 13.54
C PHE A 310 15.00 7.89 12.43
N MET A 311 16.04 7.14 12.70
CA MET A 311 16.65 6.22 11.75
C MET A 311 16.02 4.82 11.75
N GLY A 312 15.04 4.57 12.63
CA GLY A 312 14.43 3.25 12.79
C GLY A 312 15.41 2.21 13.33
N GLN A 313 16.41 2.64 14.12
CA GLN A 313 17.47 1.79 14.67
C GLN A 313 17.23 1.37 16.11
N LEU A 314 16.17 1.85 16.73
CA LEU A 314 15.83 1.47 18.10
C LEU A 314 15.31 0.05 18.17
N GLY A 315 15.85 -0.74 19.06
CA GLY A 315 15.24 -1.99 19.48
C GLY A 315 13.77 -1.80 19.91
N PRO A 316 12.86 -2.73 19.62
CA PRO A 316 11.45 -2.61 19.97
C PRO A 316 11.21 -2.76 21.46
N GLN A 317 10.05 -2.34 21.94
CA GLN A 317 9.53 -2.75 23.24
C GLN A 317 8.96 -4.17 23.16
N GLY A 318 8.95 -4.87 24.30
CA GLY A 318 8.36 -6.20 24.40
C GLY A 318 6.83 -6.20 24.27
N PRO A 319 6.20 -7.38 24.15
CA PRO A 319 4.78 -7.53 23.85
C PRO A 319 3.83 -6.73 24.75
N MET A 320 4.08 -6.70 26.06
CA MET A 320 3.20 -6.00 27.03
C MET A 320 3.26 -4.47 26.88
N PHE A 321 4.35 -3.92 26.36
CA PHE A 321 4.60 -2.48 26.31
C PHE A 321 4.48 -1.92 24.88
N ARG A 322 4.29 -2.80 23.90
CA ARG A 322 4.18 -2.37 22.51
C ARG A 322 2.83 -1.71 22.24
N ALA A 323 2.90 -0.49 21.75
CA ALA A 323 1.74 0.27 21.31
C ALA A 323 1.96 0.76 19.89
N GLU A 324 0.94 0.63 19.06
CA GLU A 324 0.96 1.09 17.67
C GLU A 324 -0.33 1.86 17.39
N SER A 325 -0.25 2.87 16.55
CA SER A 325 -1.42 3.69 16.18
C SER A 325 -2.16 4.27 17.40
N GLY A 326 -1.45 4.48 18.52
CA GLY A 326 -2.00 5.05 19.75
C GLY A 326 -2.81 4.08 20.62
N SER A 327 -2.73 2.78 20.37
CA SER A 327 -3.39 1.74 21.17
C SER A 327 -2.39 0.66 21.58
N SER A 328 -2.49 0.19 22.84
CA SER A 328 -1.73 -0.96 23.32
C SER A 328 -2.14 -2.22 22.54
N MET A 329 -1.15 -2.94 22.02
CA MET A 329 -1.41 -4.22 21.36
C MET A 329 -1.79 -5.31 22.38
N TRP A 330 -1.36 -5.13 23.60
CA TRP A 330 -1.61 -6.08 24.70
C TRP A 330 -2.90 -5.78 25.46
N ASP A 331 -3.09 -4.53 25.95
CA ASP A 331 -4.22 -4.19 26.82
C ASP A 331 -5.51 -3.92 26.05
N ASP A 332 -5.41 -3.35 24.83
CA ASP A 332 -6.54 -2.95 23.99
C ASP A 332 -6.49 -3.59 22.58
N PRO A 333 -6.42 -4.93 22.47
CA PRO A 333 -6.15 -5.61 21.21
C PRO A 333 -7.20 -5.35 20.13
N LEU A 334 -8.48 -5.21 20.49
CA LEU A 334 -9.53 -4.84 19.53
C LEU A 334 -9.40 -3.38 19.06
N SER A 335 -9.06 -2.48 19.97
CA SER A 335 -8.86 -1.06 19.65
C SER A 335 -7.66 -0.89 18.73
N TRP A 336 -6.55 -1.57 19.00
CA TRP A 336 -5.40 -1.64 18.11
C TRP A 336 -5.81 -2.12 16.71
N GLY A 337 -6.46 -3.28 16.65
CA GLY A 337 -6.91 -3.86 15.39
C GLY A 337 -7.90 -2.97 14.62
N ALA A 338 -8.76 -2.21 15.32
CA ALA A 338 -9.70 -1.29 14.69
C ALA A 338 -8.98 -0.12 13.98
N GLY A 339 -7.80 0.28 14.47
CA GLY A 339 -6.97 1.32 13.89
C GLY A 339 -6.25 0.91 12.61
N LEU A 340 -6.15 -0.38 12.31
CA LEU A 340 -5.42 -0.89 11.16
C LEU A 340 -6.15 -0.67 9.82
N GLY A 341 -5.38 -0.61 8.75
CA GLY A 341 -5.89 -0.51 7.39
C GLY A 341 -6.74 -1.72 7.00
N GLN A 342 -8.02 -1.51 6.71
CA GLN A 342 -8.92 -2.58 6.28
C GLN A 342 -8.65 -2.99 4.84
N LEU A 343 -8.27 -4.25 4.61
CA LEU A 343 -8.15 -4.83 3.28
C LEU A 343 -9.51 -5.35 2.82
N ASP A 344 -10.19 -4.57 2.02
CA ASP A 344 -11.41 -4.96 1.31
C ASP A 344 -11.15 -5.01 -0.21
N ASN A 345 -12.18 -5.41 -0.97
CA ASN A 345 -12.06 -5.49 -2.43
C ASN A 345 -11.72 -4.14 -3.09
N ASN A 346 -12.09 -3.01 -2.47
CA ASN A 346 -11.78 -1.68 -3.01
C ASN A 346 -10.31 -1.35 -2.79
N PHE A 347 -9.79 -1.65 -1.60
CA PHE A 347 -8.38 -1.48 -1.28
C PHE A 347 -7.51 -2.37 -2.17
N LEU A 348 -7.89 -3.64 -2.35
CA LEU A 348 -7.19 -4.57 -3.24
C LEU A 348 -7.16 -4.07 -4.70
N LEU A 349 -8.24 -3.43 -5.15
CA LEU A 349 -8.28 -2.80 -6.48
C LEU A 349 -7.33 -1.59 -6.55
N ILE A 350 -7.32 -0.73 -5.54
CA ILE A 350 -6.43 0.43 -5.48
C ILE A 350 -4.98 -0.03 -5.46
N GLU A 351 -4.65 -1.00 -4.63
CA GLU A 351 -3.33 -1.61 -4.54
C GLU A 351 -2.89 -2.20 -5.88
N PHE A 352 -3.75 -2.99 -6.54
CA PHE A 352 -3.49 -3.51 -7.88
C PHE A 352 -3.21 -2.38 -8.89
N LEU A 353 -4.00 -1.31 -8.86
CA LEU A 353 -3.80 -0.17 -9.75
C LEU A 353 -2.48 0.56 -9.46
N LEU A 354 -2.11 0.72 -8.20
CA LEU A 354 -0.84 1.33 -7.80
C LEU A 354 0.35 0.44 -8.20
N TYR A 355 0.26 -0.84 -7.94
CA TYR A 355 1.30 -1.81 -8.26
C TYR A 355 1.57 -1.94 -9.75
N HIS A 356 0.51 -1.94 -10.56
CA HIS A 356 0.60 -2.01 -12.02
C HIS A 356 0.55 -0.64 -12.69
N PHE A 357 0.67 0.45 -11.93
CA PHE A 357 0.48 1.81 -12.44
C PHE A 357 1.34 2.09 -13.68
N VAL A 358 2.62 1.76 -13.67
CA VAL A 358 3.53 1.99 -14.80
C VAL A 358 3.06 1.22 -16.04
N THR A 359 2.70 -0.05 -15.88
CA THR A 359 2.21 -0.89 -16.98
C THR A 359 0.89 -0.37 -17.54
N ILE A 360 -0.05 -0.06 -16.66
CA ILE A 360 -1.36 0.49 -17.03
C ILE A 360 -1.17 1.84 -17.74
N PHE A 361 -0.32 2.70 -17.19
CA PHE A 361 0.00 4.00 -17.77
C PHE A 361 0.61 3.86 -19.16
N LEU A 362 1.56 2.95 -19.36
CA LEU A 362 2.16 2.68 -20.69
C LEU A 362 1.11 2.19 -21.70
N LEU A 363 0.23 1.28 -21.29
CA LEU A 363 -0.86 0.79 -22.15
C LEU A 363 -1.80 1.92 -22.56
N PHE A 364 -2.25 2.76 -21.61
CA PHE A 364 -3.07 3.94 -21.92
C PHE A 364 -2.33 4.93 -22.80
N THR A 365 -1.03 5.10 -22.61
CA THR A 365 -0.18 5.97 -23.42
C THR A 365 -0.12 5.48 -24.87
N LEU A 366 0.15 4.19 -25.07
CA LEU A 366 0.19 3.57 -26.40
C LEU A 366 -1.17 3.66 -27.11
N LEU A 367 -2.26 3.39 -26.38
CA LEU A 367 -3.62 3.53 -26.89
C LEU A 367 -3.90 4.98 -27.31
N ALA A 368 -3.57 5.95 -26.47
CA ALA A 368 -3.78 7.36 -26.76
C ALA A 368 -2.92 7.86 -27.95
N LEU A 369 -1.66 7.37 -28.06
CA LEU A 369 -0.80 7.60 -29.23
C LEU A 369 -1.44 7.02 -30.49
N GLY A 370 -1.91 5.78 -30.45
CA GLY A 370 -2.61 5.13 -31.55
C GLY A 370 -3.84 5.92 -32.02
N ILE A 371 -4.67 6.36 -31.05
CA ILE A 371 -5.83 7.24 -31.35
C ILE A 371 -5.38 8.58 -31.95
N GLY A 372 -4.28 9.16 -31.45
CA GLY A 372 -3.69 10.39 -31.97
C GLY A 372 -3.27 10.23 -33.42
N VAL A 373 -2.47 9.21 -33.72
CA VAL A 373 -2.02 8.86 -35.07
C VAL A 373 -3.20 8.57 -36.01
N TYR A 374 -4.18 7.77 -35.54
CA TYR A 374 -5.39 7.49 -36.30
C TYR A 374 -6.19 8.75 -36.64
N ARG A 375 -6.32 9.69 -35.69
CA ARG A 375 -6.98 10.98 -35.93
C ARG A 375 -6.24 11.82 -36.95
N ILE A 376 -4.90 11.84 -36.93
CA ILE A 376 -4.06 12.53 -37.92
C ILE A 376 -4.26 11.88 -39.30
N TYR A 377 -4.16 10.55 -39.38
CA TYR A 377 -4.37 9.78 -40.61
C TYR A 377 -5.78 10.01 -41.20
N ARG A 378 -6.82 9.88 -40.40
CA ARG A 378 -8.22 10.10 -40.80
C ARG A 378 -8.40 11.52 -41.34
N ARG A 379 -7.81 12.51 -40.66
CA ARG A 379 -7.85 13.90 -41.14
C ARG A 379 -7.13 14.07 -42.45
N HIS A 380 -5.94 13.51 -42.64
CA HIS A 380 -5.21 13.53 -43.91
C HIS A 380 -6.05 12.93 -45.01
N LYS A 381 -6.65 11.77 -44.80
CA LYS A 381 -7.51 11.09 -45.79
C LYS A 381 -8.76 11.89 -46.14
N THR A 382 -9.34 12.63 -45.19
CA THR A 382 -10.59 13.37 -45.43
C THR A 382 -10.37 14.79 -45.96
N THR A 383 -9.24 15.42 -45.65
CA THR A 383 -8.98 16.83 -45.97
C THR A 383 -7.81 17.05 -46.92
N GLY A 384 -7.04 16.02 -47.26
CA GLY A 384 -5.80 16.13 -48.04
C GLY A 384 -4.69 16.94 -47.35
N LEU A 385 -4.92 17.40 -46.10
CA LEU A 385 -3.97 18.19 -45.35
C LEU A 385 -2.95 17.25 -44.67
N GLY A 386 -1.70 17.31 -45.11
CA GLY A 386 -0.59 16.62 -44.46
C GLY A 386 -0.30 17.17 -43.05
N PRO A 387 0.60 16.54 -42.29
CA PRO A 387 1.09 17.06 -41.04
C PRO A 387 1.79 18.42 -41.32
N ARG A 388 1.05 19.49 -41.17
CA ARG A 388 1.58 20.84 -41.39
C ARG A 388 2.01 21.39 -40.02
N ILE A 389 3.14 22.02 -40.02
CA ILE A 389 3.78 22.89 -39.02
C ILE A 389 3.10 22.88 -37.66
N ILE A 390 3.84 22.50 -36.64
CA ILE A 390 3.41 22.55 -35.26
C ILE A 390 2.91 23.97 -34.97
N SER A 391 1.62 24.13 -34.71
CA SER A 391 0.97 25.44 -34.56
C SER A 391 1.61 26.29 -33.46
N MET A 392 2.21 25.68 -32.45
CA MET A 392 2.92 26.35 -31.36
C MET A 392 4.24 27.00 -31.80
N LEU A 393 4.81 26.60 -32.94
CA LEU A 393 6.05 27.19 -33.48
C LEU A 393 5.76 28.32 -34.48
N TYR A 394 4.48 28.65 -34.71
CA TYR A 394 4.13 29.67 -35.66
C TYR A 394 4.22 31.07 -35.03
N ILE A 395 5.14 31.88 -35.55
CA ILE A 395 5.41 33.25 -35.11
C ILE A 395 5.26 34.14 -36.37
N ASP A 396 4.26 35.02 -36.41
CA ASP A 396 3.93 35.88 -37.53
C ASP A 396 4.10 37.41 -37.23
N GLY A 397 4.90 37.70 -36.20
CA GLY A 397 5.17 39.08 -35.73
C GLY A 397 4.83 39.26 -34.26
N VAL A 398 4.89 40.47 -33.77
CA VAL A 398 4.62 40.81 -32.36
C VAL A 398 3.11 40.95 -32.15
N ASN A 399 2.48 39.86 -31.77
CA ASN A 399 1.06 39.81 -31.43
C ASN A 399 0.80 38.82 -30.30
N LEU A 400 -0.39 38.88 -29.67
CA LEU A 400 -0.74 38.04 -28.51
C LEU A 400 -0.54 36.56 -28.76
N LYS A 401 -0.75 36.12 -30.01
CA LYS A 401 -0.60 34.73 -30.38
C LYS A 401 0.87 34.29 -30.45
N SER A 402 1.70 35.06 -31.13
CA SER A 402 3.14 34.78 -31.21
C SER A 402 3.75 34.80 -29.80
N ILE A 403 3.34 35.74 -28.94
CA ILE A 403 3.77 35.77 -27.54
C ILE A 403 3.29 34.52 -26.81
N GLY A 404 2.04 34.09 -26.97
CA GLY A 404 1.50 32.88 -26.38
C GLY A 404 2.26 31.63 -26.81
N ASN A 405 2.64 31.52 -28.10
CA ASN A 405 3.45 30.41 -28.62
C ASN A 405 4.89 30.41 -28.07
N ILE A 406 5.51 31.59 -27.98
CA ILE A 406 6.84 31.74 -27.38
C ILE A 406 6.81 31.33 -25.91
N LEU A 407 5.82 31.81 -25.14
CA LEU A 407 5.66 31.43 -23.75
C LEU A 407 5.39 29.94 -23.58
N CYS A 408 4.60 29.33 -24.48
CA CYS A 408 4.42 27.88 -24.46
C CYS A 408 5.74 27.14 -24.63
N PHE A 409 6.59 27.58 -25.57
CA PHE A 409 7.92 27.00 -25.77
C PHE A 409 8.82 27.21 -24.55
N VAL A 410 8.86 28.40 -23.99
CA VAL A 410 9.58 28.72 -22.74
C VAL A 410 9.08 27.81 -21.61
N GLY A 411 7.76 27.67 -21.48
CA GLY A 411 7.16 26.78 -20.48
C GLY A 411 7.60 25.31 -20.65
N ILE A 412 7.73 24.82 -21.88
CA ILE A 412 8.28 23.45 -22.14
C ILE A 412 9.71 23.34 -21.65
N VAL A 413 10.55 24.32 -21.96
CA VAL A 413 11.97 24.29 -21.52
C VAL A 413 12.06 24.31 -19.99
N ILE A 414 11.33 25.22 -19.34
CA ILE A 414 11.29 25.28 -17.86
C ILE A 414 10.79 23.96 -17.28
N ALA A 415 9.75 23.35 -17.87
CA ALA A 415 9.23 22.08 -17.40
C ALA A 415 10.24 20.94 -17.50
N ILE A 416 11.01 20.88 -18.59
CA ILE A 416 12.06 19.87 -18.77
C ILE A 416 13.11 19.99 -17.64
N PHE A 417 13.57 21.20 -17.38
CA PHE A 417 14.49 21.44 -16.25
C PHE A 417 13.85 21.07 -14.91
N GLY A 418 12.56 21.42 -14.71
CA GLY A 418 11.80 21.06 -13.52
C GLY A 418 11.68 19.54 -13.33
N LEU A 419 11.47 18.81 -14.42
CA LEU A 419 11.36 17.33 -14.40
C LEU A 419 12.68 16.63 -14.08
N MET A 420 13.80 17.25 -14.35
CA MET A 420 15.15 16.69 -14.14
C MET A 420 15.78 17.07 -12.79
N ASN A 421 15.07 17.83 -11.98
CA ASN A 421 15.56 18.28 -10.68
C ASN A 421 14.63 17.79 -9.57
N GLN A 422 15.12 17.86 -8.33
CA GLN A 422 14.41 17.50 -7.13
C GLN A 422 13.14 18.36 -6.95
N TRP A 423 12.00 17.70 -6.71
CA TRP A 423 10.70 18.36 -6.57
C TRP A 423 10.41 18.78 -5.13
N TYR A 424 10.80 17.92 -4.18
CA TYR A 424 10.62 18.14 -2.75
C TYR A 424 11.70 17.44 -1.97
N SER A 425 12.12 18.00 -0.84
CA SER A 425 13.05 17.33 0.07
C SER A 425 12.71 17.64 1.53
N VAL A 426 13.13 16.71 2.37
CA VAL A 426 13.27 16.89 3.82
C VAL A 426 14.69 16.52 4.15
N SER A 427 15.42 17.42 4.78
CA SER A 427 16.83 17.25 5.15
C SER A 427 16.98 17.49 6.64
N TYR A 428 17.88 16.79 7.29
CA TYR A 428 18.28 17.08 8.65
C TYR A 428 19.76 17.44 8.73
N GLY A 429 20.14 18.19 9.74
CA GLY A 429 21.52 18.52 10.03
C GLY A 429 21.74 18.63 11.53
N LEU A 430 22.88 18.11 11.99
CA LEU A 430 23.33 18.24 13.36
C LEU A 430 24.28 19.45 13.44
N THR A 431 23.96 20.40 14.31
CA THR A 431 24.83 21.54 14.61
C THR A 431 25.42 21.32 15.99
N GLY A 432 26.67 20.90 16.07
CA GLY A 432 27.40 20.77 17.33
C GLY A 432 28.44 21.87 17.48
N THR A 433 28.64 22.39 18.67
CA THR A 433 29.85 23.15 19.05
C THR A 433 30.89 22.14 19.49
N SER A 434 31.78 21.71 18.57
CA SER A 434 32.99 21.04 19.00
C SER A 434 33.82 22.01 19.84
N VAL A 435 34.00 21.70 21.12
CA VAL A 435 34.78 22.49 22.07
C VAL A 435 36.27 22.58 21.68
N VAL A 436 36.72 21.76 20.71
CA VAL A 436 38.15 21.64 20.34
C VAL A 436 38.54 22.51 19.18
N GLU A 437 37.68 22.93 18.26
CA GLU A 437 38.10 23.67 17.05
C GLU A 437 37.21 24.82 16.57
N GLY A 438 36.18 25.26 17.28
CA GLY A 438 35.44 26.49 16.94
C GLY A 438 34.73 26.50 15.57
N TYR A 439 34.50 25.37 14.95
CA TYR A 439 33.78 25.23 13.68
C TYR A 439 32.38 24.66 13.91
N THR A 440 31.40 25.44 13.50
CA THR A 440 30.02 24.93 13.30
C THR A 440 29.95 24.30 11.93
N THR A 441 30.00 23.00 11.83
CA THR A 441 29.73 22.26 10.58
C THR A 441 28.29 21.76 10.61
N THR A 442 27.44 22.40 9.83
CA THR A 442 26.08 21.89 9.57
C THR A 442 26.15 21.19 8.22
N SER A 443 26.34 19.90 8.21
CA SER A 443 26.10 19.08 7.01
C SER A 443 24.62 18.69 7.02
N MET A 444 23.85 19.23 6.06
CA MET A 444 22.47 18.78 5.86
C MET A 444 22.46 17.52 5.01
N VAL A 445 21.76 16.50 5.48
CA VAL A 445 21.57 15.23 4.78
C VAL A 445 20.10 15.10 4.41
N ASP A 446 19.83 14.80 3.14
CA ASP A 446 18.46 14.55 2.68
C ASP A 446 18.00 13.19 3.21
N ILE A 447 17.03 13.18 4.12
CA ILE A 447 16.40 11.94 4.60
C ILE A 447 15.27 11.49 3.69
N PHE A 448 14.63 12.42 3.00
CA PHE A 448 13.55 12.14 2.07
C PHE A 448 13.63 13.10 0.88
N ASN A 449 13.53 12.56 -0.32
CA ASN A 449 13.42 13.39 -1.50
C ASN A 449 12.46 12.79 -2.55
N ILE A 450 11.88 13.68 -3.35
CA ILE A 450 11.07 13.31 -4.50
C ILE A 450 11.69 13.98 -5.72
N ASP A 451 12.10 13.20 -6.70
CA ASP A 451 12.55 13.71 -7.98
C ASP A 451 11.76 13.11 -9.17
N GLY A 452 11.89 13.71 -10.33
CA GLY A 452 11.15 13.28 -11.50
C GLY A 452 11.71 12.01 -12.15
N ILE A 453 12.95 11.62 -11.87
CA ILE A 453 13.65 10.50 -12.51
C ILE A 453 13.56 9.26 -11.65
N ASN A 454 13.92 9.39 -10.38
CA ASN A 454 14.04 8.28 -9.45
C ASN A 454 12.77 8.06 -8.60
N GLY A 455 11.84 9.01 -8.64
CA GLY A 455 10.62 8.95 -7.85
C GLY A 455 10.85 9.38 -6.40
N ILE A 456 10.30 8.61 -5.46
CA ILE A 456 10.46 8.85 -4.03
C ILE A 456 11.65 8.06 -3.53
N GLN A 457 12.53 8.72 -2.79
CA GLN A 457 13.75 8.15 -2.23
C GLN A 457 13.87 8.52 -0.76
N ILE A 458 14.42 7.60 0.02
CA ILE A 458 14.80 7.81 1.43
C ILE A 458 16.29 7.55 1.54
N THR A 459 16.99 8.36 2.31
CA THR A 459 18.40 8.12 2.66
C THR A 459 18.44 7.43 4.01
N VAL A 460 18.97 6.23 4.01
CA VAL A 460 19.21 5.46 5.23
C VAL A 460 20.63 5.78 5.72
N PRO A 461 20.82 6.03 7.00
CA PRO A 461 22.15 6.17 7.58
C PRO A 461 23.00 4.93 7.32
N GLY A 462 24.28 5.14 7.05
CA GLY A 462 25.18 4.04 6.66
C GLY A 462 25.03 3.57 5.21
N SER A 463 23.96 3.97 4.50
CA SER A 463 23.83 3.64 3.08
C SER A 463 24.76 4.50 2.21
N SER A 464 25.23 3.93 1.10
CA SER A 464 26.07 4.65 0.13
C SER A 464 25.32 5.73 -0.67
N GLY A 465 24.03 5.96 -0.40
CA GLY A 465 23.18 6.96 -1.05
C GLY A 465 21.69 6.71 -0.89
N PRO A 466 20.84 7.54 -1.53
CA PRO A 466 19.39 7.43 -1.44
C PRO A 466 18.86 6.09 -1.98
N VAL A 467 17.97 5.45 -1.24
CA VAL A 467 17.31 4.19 -1.61
C VAL A 467 15.94 4.50 -2.20
N PRO A 468 15.63 4.02 -3.41
CA PRO A 468 14.30 4.19 -3.99
C PRO A 468 13.24 3.45 -3.18
N MET A 469 12.15 4.13 -2.85
CA MET A 469 10.99 3.48 -2.21
C MET A 469 10.26 2.60 -3.24
N GLY A 470 10.33 1.30 -3.06
CA GLY A 470 9.81 0.23 -3.91
C GLY A 470 8.63 0.56 -4.81
N SER A 471 7.41 0.50 -4.29
CA SER A 471 6.18 0.78 -5.04
C SER A 471 6.07 2.22 -5.57
N PHE A 472 6.82 3.16 -5.01
CA PHE A 472 6.84 4.58 -5.40
C PHE A 472 8.06 4.97 -6.23
N SER A 473 8.90 4.03 -6.61
CA SER A 473 10.02 4.25 -7.53
C SER A 473 9.51 4.42 -8.97
N MET A 474 8.79 5.52 -9.20
CA MET A 474 8.18 5.82 -10.49
C MET A 474 8.98 6.90 -11.20
N PRO A 475 9.33 6.71 -12.48
CA PRO A 475 9.92 7.76 -13.28
C PRO A 475 8.86 8.80 -13.65
N PHE A 476 8.53 9.71 -12.73
CA PHE A 476 7.51 10.76 -12.94
C PHE A 476 7.83 11.62 -14.17
N SER A 477 9.12 11.86 -14.46
CA SER A 477 9.56 12.59 -15.65
C SER A 477 9.16 11.89 -16.94
N LEU A 478 9.16 10.55 -16.98
CA LEU A 478 8.67 9.79 -18.14
C LEU A 478 7.19 10.05 -18.38
N ILE A 479 6.39 10.02 -17.33
CA ILE A 479 4.94 10.29 -17.38
C ILE A 479 4.68 11.69 -17.90
N MET A 480 5.40 12.66 -17.39
CA MET A 480 5.25 14.05 -17.79
C MET A 480 5.78 14.31 -19.19
N GLY A 481 6.91 13.71 -19.57
CA GLY A 481 7.50 13.79 -20.91
C GLY A 481 6.56 13.24 -21.98
N VAL A 482 5.92 12.10 -21.73
CA VAL A 482 4.85 11.56 -22.58
C VAL A 482 3.69 12.55 -22.68
N GLY A 483 3.32 13.21 -21.58
CA GLY A 483 2.31 14.26 -21.58
C GLY A 483 2.68 15.44 -22.49
N PHE A 484 3.94 15.86 -22.57
CA PHE A 484 4.40 16.87 -23.54
C PHE A 484 4.36 16.38 -24.96
N LEU A 485 4.77 15.12 -25.22
CA LEU A 485 4.64 14.51 -26.53
C LEU A 485 3.18 14.53 -27.00
N PHE A 486 2.22 14.21 -26.13
CA PHE A 486 0.80 14.33 -26.43
C PHE A 486 0.36 15.76 -26.69
N LEU A 487 0.90 16.74 -25.99
CA LEU A 487 0.61 18.15 -26.27
C LEU A 487 1.05 18.50 -27.71
N ILE A 488 2.27 18.10 -28.09
CA ILE A 488 2.81 18.34 -29.43
C ILE A 488 1.92 17.67 -30.48
N ILE A 489 1.67 16.37 -30.37
CA ILE A 489 0.84 15.61 -31.32
C ILE A 489 -0.57 16.19 -31.41
N ALA A 490 -1.18 16.52 -30.28
CA ALA A 490 -2.51 17.09 -30.24
C ALA A 490 -2.60 18.50 -30.79
N SER A 491 -1.48 19.21 -30.88
CA SER A 491 -1.40 20.57 -31.45
C SER A 491 -1.19 20.55 -32.98
N ILE A 492 -0.74 19.43 -33.54
CA ILE A 492 -0.57 19.28 -34.99
C ILE A 492 -1.91 19.55 -35.72
N GLY A 493 -1.90 20.55 -36.57
CA GLY A 493 -3.05 20.90 -37.40
C GLY A 493 -4.23 21.55 -36.67
N LEU A 494 -4.04 22.07 -35.45
CA LEU A 494 -5.01 22.97 -34.83
C LEU A 494 -5.00 24.32 -35.57
N ILE A 495 -6.18 24.81 -35.92
CA ILE A 495 -6.37 26.01 -36.69
C ILE A 495 -6.82 27.17 -35.80
N GLU A 496 -7.56 26.87 -34.74
CA GLU A 496 -8.15 27.87 -33.86
C GLU A 496 -7.30 28.09 -32.63
N SER A 497 -6.92 29.32 -32.38
CA SER A 497 -6.22 29.76 -31.17
C SER A 497 -6.96 29.36 -29.89
N LYS A 498 -8.29 29.42 -29.90
CA LYS A 498 -9.11 29.01 -28.74
C LYS A 498 -8.92 27.53 -28.40
N LYS A 499 -8.80 26.64 -29.39
CA LYS A 499 -8.57 25.19 -29.15
C LYS A 499 -7.14 24.93 -28.68
N LEU A 500 -6.16 25.64 -29.25
CA LEU A 500 -4.77 25.53 -28.86
C LEU A 500 -4.54 26.09 -27.45
N GLY A 501 -5.07 27.29 -27.18
CA GLY A 501 -4.96 27.93 -25.87
C GLY A 501 -5.57 27.09 -24.73
N LYS A 502 -6.74 26.45 -24.96
CA LYS A 502 -7.31 25.51 -23.99
C LYS A 502 -6.36 24.34 -23.68
N LYS A 503 -5.59 23.85 -24.68
CA LYS A 503 -4.61 22.76 -24.47
C LYS A 503 -3.43 23.23 -23.66
N TYR A 504 -2.97 24.47 -23.85
CA TYR A 504 -1.91 25.07 -23.05
C TYR A 504 -2.36 25.20 -21.58
N ILE A 505 -3.55 25.76 -21.33
CA ILE A 505 -4.11 25.88 -19.98
C ILE A 505 -4.19 24.50 -19.31
N TRP A 506 -4.79 23.52 -19.98
CA TRP A 506 -4.88 22.17 -19.41
C TRP A 506 -3.52 21.51 -19.15
N ARG A 507 -2.51 21.84 -19.96
CA ARG A 507 -1.15 21.37 -19.70
C ARG A 507 -0.56 22.04 -18.47
N GLY A 508 -0.74 23.34 -18.33
CA GLY A 508 -0.32 24.09 -17.14
C GLY A 508 -0.95 23.53 -15.86
N ILE A 509 -2.27 23.31 -15.86
CA ILE A 509 -2.97 22.70 -14.73
C ILE A 509 -2.39 21.31 -14.40
N LYS A 510 -2.14 20.48 -15.41
CA LYS A 510 -1.57 19.13 -15.18
C LYS A 510 -0.15 19.16 -14.61
N LEU A 511 0.63 20.19 -14.88
CA LEU A 511 1.96 20.39 -14.26
C LEU A 511 1.87 20.75 -12.79
N LEU A 512 0.80 21.42 -12.37
CA LEU A 512 0.59 21.77 -10.96
C LEU A 512 0.08 20.60 -10.12
N ILE A 513 -0.62 19.64 -10.74
CA ILE A 513 -1.23 18.50 -10.02
C ILE A 513 -0.22 17.72 -9.19
N PRO A 514 0.96 17.27 -9.70
CA PRO A 514 1.93 16.54 -8.90
C PRO A 514 2.39 17.30 -7.68
N VAL A 515 2.67 18.61 -7.85
CA VAL A 515 3.10 19.48 -6.74
C VAL A 515 2.00 19.60 -5.68
N ILE A 516 0.74 19.75 -6.09
CA ILE A 516 -0.41 19.80 -5.18
C ILE A 516 -0.55 18.46 -4.44
N ILE A 517 -0.40 17.34 -5.14
CA ILE A 517 -0.47 16.01 -4.52
C ILE A 517 0.62 15.83 -3.47
N ILE A 518 1.85 16.24 -3.75
CA ILE A 518 2.96 16.19 -2.79
C ILE A 518 2.64 17.01 -1.55
N ILE A 519 2.18 18.24 -1.72
CA ILE A 519 1.80 19.12 -0.61
C ILE A 519 0.70 18.49 0.24
N VAL A 520 -0.35 17.98 -0.39
CA VAL A 520 -1.47 17.34 0.32
C VAL A 520 -1.01 16.06 1.04
N ALA A 521 -0.17 15.24 0.39
CA ALA A 521 0.38 14.03 0.99
C ALA A 521 1.21 14.33 2.24
N ILE A 522 2.06 15.38 2.19
CA ILE A 522 2.88 15.80 3.33
C ILE A 522 2.01 16.29 4.50
N MET A 523 0.98 17.08 4.20
CA MET A 523 0.02 17.49 5.24
C MET A 523 -0.70 16.30 5.87
N PHE A 524 -1.04 15.30 5.07
CA PHE A 524 -1.72 14.09 5.55
C PHE A 524 -0.79 13.21 6.39
N ILE A 525 0.43 12.94 5.91
CA ILE A 525 1.44 12.15 6.63
C ILE A 525 1.75 12.79 7.99
N GLY A 526 1.90 14.10 8.04
CA GLY A 526 2.17 14.77 9.30
C GLY A 526 1.03 14.69 10.31
N ASN A 527 -0.22 14.73 9.85
CA ASN A 527 -1.36 14.50 10.74
C ASN A 527 -1.42 13.05 11.24
N LEU A 528 -1.04 12.10 10.41
CA LEU A 528 -0.96 10.69 10.79
C LEU A 528 0.12 10.46 11.86
N ILE A 529 1.31 11.00 11.65
CA ILE A 529 2.44 10.88 12.59
C ILE A 529 2.12 11.58 13.92
N SER A 530 1.57 12.80 13.89
CA SER A 530 1.17 13.51 15.10
C SER A 530 0.07 12.76 15.88
N GLY A 531 -0.83 12.08 15.17
CA GLY A 531 -1.85 11.25 15.80
C GLY A 531 -1.27 10.00 16.45
N SER A 532 -0.32 9.35 15.81
CA SER A 532 0.35 8.16 16.34
C SER A 532 1.23 8.47 17.54
N MET A 533 1.81 9.68 17.61
CA MET A 533 2.66 10.12 18.69
C MET A 533 1.90 10.68 19.91
N ALA A 534 0.62 11.01 19.76
CA ALA A 534 -0.19 11.56 20.86
C ALA A 534 -0.35 10.60 22.05
N GLY A 535 -0.01 9.31 21.90
CA GLY A 535 0.01 8.31 23.00
C GLY A 535 1.36 8.14 23.71
N MET A 536 2.43 8.82 23.27
CA MET A 536 3.80 8.56 23.72
C MET A 536 4.30 9.50 24.85
N GLY A 537 3.44 10.21 25.57
CA GLY A 537 3.81 11.04 26.72
C GLY A 537 4.45 12.40 26.39
N ASP A 538 5.08 13.05 27.39
CA ASP A 538 5.62 14.43 27.25
C ASP A 538 6.82 14.52 26.28
N GLU A 539 7.58 13.45 26.09
CA GLU A 539 8.67 13.39 25.11
C GLU A 539 8.15 13.43 23.67
N ALA A 540 7.00 12.81 23.41
CA ALA A 540 6.33 12.91 22.12
C ALA A 540 5.90 14.35 21.78
N SER A 541 5.67 15.20 22.77
CA SER A 541 5.36 16.61 22.53
C SER A 541 6.56 17.37 21.95
N SER A 542 7.75 17.04 22.36
CA SER A 542 9.00 17.61 21.82
C SER A 542 9.26 17.12 20.41
N ILE A 543 9.02 15.83 20.14
CA ILE A 543 9.16 15.21 18.82
C ILE A 543 8.05 15.66 17.87
N SER A 544 6.80 15.81 18.35
CA SER A 544 5.70 16.33 17.52
C SER A 544 5.96 17.74 17.02
N SER A 545 6.76 18.54 17.76
CA SER A 545 7.17 19.85 17.33
C SER A 545 8.08 19.81 16.08
N ILE A 546 8.84 18.73 15.87
CA ILE A 546 9.69 18.51 14.69
C ILE A 546 8.85 18.38 13.41
N PHE A 547 7.63 17.85 13.52
CA PHE A 547 6.71 17.73 12.39
C PHE A 547 5.98 19.03 12.04
N GLY A 548 6.52 20.18 12.46
CA GLY A 548 6.04 21.52 12.06
C GLY A 548 5.97 21.75 10.54
N PHE A 549 6.59 20.87 9.71
CA PHE A 549 6.49 20.93 8.26
C PHE A 549 5.05 20.75 7.75
N THR A 550 4.16 20.18 8.52
CA THR A 550 2.75 20.03 8.16
C THR A 550 2.00 21.36 8.15
N ASN A 551 2.45 22.31 8.98
CA ASN A 551 1.86 23.66 9.06
C ASN A 551 2.38 24.59 7.94
N SER A 552 3.56 24.32 7.37
CA SER A 552 4.14 25.07 6.27
C SER A 552 4.70 24.16 5.18
N PRO A 553 3.85 23.38 4.46
CA PRO A 553 4.30 22.32 3.57
C PRO A 553 5.06 22.81 2.33
N LEU A 554 5.02 24.11 2.02
CA LEU A 554 5.78 24.69 0.89
C LEU A 554 7.26 24.86 1.19
N GLY A 555 7.63 24.93 2.46
CA GLY A 555 9.01 25.03 2.93
C GLY A 555 9.12 25.69 4.28
N GLY A 556 10.10 25.27 5.01
CA GLY A 556 10.41 25.77 6.34
C GLY A 556 11.68 25.16 6.90
N GLN A 557 12.02 25.60 8.10
CA GLN A 557 13.13 25.07 8.88
C GLN A 557 12.73 25.13 10.35
N GLN A 558 13.08 24.09 11.08
CA GLN A 558 12.90 24.02 12.53
C GLN A 558 14.16 23.47 13.17
N SER A 559 14.59 24.07 14.27
CA SER A 559 15.75 23.62 15.02
C SER A 559 15.35 23.34 16.45
N MET A 560 15.82 22.22 16.98
CA MET A 560 15.67 21.84 18.36
C MET A 560 17.03 21.83 19.05
N PRO A 561 17.19 22.53 20.15
CA PRO A 561 18.42 22.49 20.94
C PRO A 561 18.56 21.11 21.61
N ILE A 562 19.77 20.55 21.56
CA ILE A 562 20.15 19.38 22.33
C ILE A 562 20.89 19.91 23.58
N SER A 563 20.25 19.73 24.75
CA SER A 563 20.66 20.42 25.98
C SER A 563 22.07 20.05 26.46
N GLU A 564 22.53 18.84 26.21
CA GLU A 564 23.78 18.31 26.78
C GLU A 564 25.02 18.51 25.92
N MET A 565 24.87 18.70 24.60
CA MET A 565 26.00 18.88 23.69
C MET A 565 26.19 20.32 23.17
N GLY A 566 25.39 21.27 23.62
CA GLY A 566 25.42 22.65 23.07
C GLY A 566 25.11 22.71 21.57
N GLY A 567 24.44 21.68 21.05
CA GLY A 567 24.08 21.54 19.63
C GLY A 567 22.61 21.70 19.36
N ALA A 568 22.21 21.51 18.10
CA ALA A 568 20.83 21.49 17.69
C ALA A 568 20.63 20.55 16.49
N ILE A 569 19.51 19.82 16.49
CA ILE A 569 19.01 19.15 15.31
C ILE A 569 18.20 20.16 14.51
N THR A 570 18.54 20.32 13.25
CA THR A 570 17.84 21.21 12.34
C THR A 570 17.19 20.38 11.24
N LEU A 571 15.88 20.50 11.12
CA LEU A 571 15.10 19.97 10.00
C LEU A 571 14.81 21.10 9.01
N GLN A 572 15.06 20.85 7.74
CA GLN A 572 14.73 21.74 6.63
C GLN A 572 13.90 20.98 5.61
N TRP A 573 12.82 21.58 5.13
CA TRP A 573 11.95 20.96 4.13
C TRP A 573 11.44 21.98 3.13
N GLY A 574 10.99 21.51 1.97
CA GLY A 574 10.33 22.38 1.01
C GLY A 574 10.41 21.93 -0.45
N LEU A 575 9.81 22.77 -1.28
CA LEU A 575 9.90 22.60 -2.72
C LEU A 575 11.34 22.82 -3.19
N GLY A 576 11.92 21.76 -3.73
CA GLY A 576 13.20 21.80 -4.43
C GLY A 576 13.10 22.64 -5.72
N LEU A 577 14.24 22.87 -6.36
CA LEU A 577 14.31 23.64 -7.62
C LEU A 577 13.35 23.07 -8.68
N GLY A 578 13.27 21.75 -8.82
CA GLY A 578 12.36 21.10 -9.76
C GLY A 578 10.90 21.42 -9.50
N GLY A 579 10.45 21.33 -8.24
CA GLY A 579 9.09 21.70 -7.84
C GLY A 579 8.74 23.16 -8.16
N GLN A 580 9.65 24.08 -7.83
CA GLN A 580 9.49 25.50 -8.13
C GLN A 580 9.40 25.77 -9.64
N LEU A 581 10.25 25.11 -10.44
CA LEU A 581 10.23 25.22 -11.90
C LEU A 581 8.96 24.62 -12.50
N LEU A 582 8.43 23.54 -11.95
CA LEU A 582 7.15 22.96 -12.39
C LEU A 582 5.98 23.93 -12.13
N VAL A 583 5.96 24.59 -10.96
CA VAL A 583 4.96 25.61 -10.65
C VAL A 583 5.08 26.78 -11.63
N LEU A 584 6.29 27.31 -11.82
CA LEU A 584 6.54 28.41 -12.76
C LEU A 584 6.11 28.04 -14.18
N SER A 585 6.49 26.86 -14.65
CA SER A 585 6.09 26.35 -15.97
C SER A 585 4.57 26.25 -16.10
N GLY A 586 3.89 25.71 -15.07
CA GLY A 586 2.43 25.62 -15.01
C GLY A 586 1.76 26.98 -15.22
N ILE A 587 2.24 28.00 -14.51
CA ILE A 587 1.75 29.39 -14.64
C ILE A 587 2.01 29.93 -16.05
N VAL A 588 3.23 29.74 -16.59
CA VAL A 588 3.61 30.18 -17.93
C VAL A 588 2.71 29.56 -18.99
N PHE A 589 2.39 28.27 -18.89
CA PHE A 589 1.45 27.59 -19.81
C PHE A 589 0.02 28.14 -19.70
N ILE A 590 -0.45 28.47 -18.51
CA ILE A 590 -1.77 29.05 -18.30
C ILE A 590 -1.83 30.43 -18.96
N VAL A 591 -0.82 31.29 -18.72
CA VAL A 591 -0.71 32.62 -19.35
C VAL A 591 -0.63 32.49 -20.88
N ALA A 592 0.23 31.60 -21.40
CA ALA A 592 0.33 31.31 -22.82
C ALA A 592 -1.02 30.94 -23.43
N GLY A 593 -1.77 30.09 -22.74
CA GLY A 593 -3.09 29.65 -23.17
C GLY A 593 -4.14 30.77 -23.16
N ILE A 594 -4.10 31.65 -22.19
CA ILE A 594 -4.97 32.83 -22.10
C ILE A 594 -4.68 33.78 -23.27
N LEU A 595 -3.41 34.08 -23.55
CA LEU A 595 -3.00 34.92 -24.68
C LEU A 595 -3.44 34.33 -26.03
N GLU A 596 -3.28 33.02 -26.20
CA GLU A 596 -3.75 32.31 -27.38
C GLU A 596 -5.29 32.44 -27.55
N ILE A 597 -6.05 32.28 -26.48
CA ILE A 597 -7.52 32.44 -26.54
C ILE A 597 -7.89 33.90 -26.84
N ALA A 598 -7.22 34.86 -26.25
CA ALA A 598 -7.47 36.28 -26.44
C ALA A 598 -7.13 36.76 -27.86
N SER A 599 -6.18 36.08 -28.54
CA SER A 599 -5.77 36.46 -29.90
C SER A 599 -6.87 36.29 -30.95
N ARG A 600 -7.84 35.36 -30.72
CA ARG A 600 -8.98 35.06 -31.61
C ARG A 600 -8.63 34.78 -33.05
N LYS A 601 -7.34 34.61 -33.39
CA LYS A 601 -6.89 34.34 -34.76
C LYS A 601 -7.08 32.86 -35.12
N THR A 602 -7.48 32.61 -36.37
CA THR A 602 -7.41 31.29 -37.02
C THR A 602 -6.07 31.13 -37.71
N PHE A 603 -5.45 29.95 -37.58
CA PHE A 603 -4.10 29.73 -38.13
C PHE A 603 -4.07 29.22 -39.54
N PHE A 604 -4.85 28.27 -39.85
CA PHE A 604 -4.93 27.69 -41.16
C PHE A 604 -6.40 27.60 -41.50
N GLU A 605 -6.83 28.41 -42.45
CA GLU A 605 -8.13 28.15 -43.07
C GLU A 605 -8.04 26.80 -43.79
N PRO A 606 -8.88 25.81 -43.43
CA PRO A 606 -8.99 24.64 -44.23
C PRO A 606 -9.43 25.12 -45.60
N LYS A 607 -8.61 24.87 -46.66
CA LYS A 607 -9.14 24.99 -48.02
C LYS A 607 -10.42 24.20 -48.04
N ALA A 608 -11.54 24.88 -48.21
CA ALA A 608 -12.81 24.23 -48.38
C ALA A 608 -12.58 23.19 -49.48
N ILE A 609 -12.70 21.94 -49.15
CA ILE A 609 -12.81 20.91 -50.18
C ILE A 609 -14.10 21.31 -50.88
N GLU A 610 -13.98 21.84 -52.11
CA GLU A 610 -15.16 21.94 -52.94
C GLU A 610 -15.84 20.58 -52.86
N ALA A 611 -17.01 20.55 -52.24
CA ALA A 611 -17.82 19.35 -52.26
C ALA A 611 -17.89 18.90 -53.70
N PRO A 612 -17.59 17.64 -54.01
CA PRO A 612 -17.62 17.17 -55.40
C PRO A 612 -18.93 17.65 -55.96
N LYS A 613 -18.85 18.55 -56.97
CA LYS A 613 -20.03 19.12 -57.64
C LYS A 613 -20.91 17.92 -57.96
N LYS A 614 -22.05 17.80 -57.26
CA LYS A 614 -23.05 16.81 -57.60
C LYS A 614 -23.25 16.92 -59.08
N LYS A 615 -22.76 15.97 -59.87
CA LYS A 615 -23.10 15.85 -61.28
C LYS A 615 -24.60 15.98 -61.33
N LYS A 616 -25.07 17.08 -61.93
CA LYS A 616 -26.50 17.26 -62.17
C LYS A 616 -26.95 15.97 -62.82
N SER A 617 -27.74 15.20 -62.11
CA SER A 617 -28.40 14.05 -62.70
C SER A 617 -29.16 14.57 -63.94
N LYS A 618 -28.84 14.05 -65.11
CA LYS A 618 -29.67 14.27 -66.29
C LYS A 618 -31.10 13.97 -65.87
N LYS A 619 -31.98 14.98 -66.02
CA LYS A 619 -33.42 14.77 -65.92
C LYS A 619 -33.74 13.57 -66.83
N ILE A 620 -34.08 12.48 -66.22
CA ILE A 620 -34.76 11.38 -66.87
C ILE A 620 -36.13 11.92 -67.17
N VAL A 621 -36.40 12.07 -68.45
CA VAL A 621 -37.73 12.40 -68.96
C VAL A 621 -38.64 11.24 -68.57
N GLU A 622 -39.62 11.53 -67.73
CA GLU A 622 -40.67 10.62 -67.36
C GLU A 622 -41.49 10.24 -68.65
N PRO A 623 -41.66 8.98 -68.96
CA PRO A 623 -42.64 8.60 -70.03
C PRO A 623 -44.03 8.66 -69.39
N GLU A 624 -44.95 9.21 -70.15
CA GLU A 624 -46.38 9.36 -69.89
C GLU A 624 -47.03 8.04 -69.48
N LYS A 625 -47.86 8.12 -68.45
CA LYS A 625 -48.75 7.04 -67.98
C LYS A 625 -49.77 6.66 -69.10
N PRO A 626 -49.99 5.39 -69.35
CA PRO A 626 -51.25 4.91 -69.87
C PRO A 626 -52.19 4.60 -68.71
N THR A 627 -53.37 5.16 -68.78
CA THR A 627 -54.58 4.81 -68.02
C THR A 627 -55.11 3.46 -68.46
N GLU A 628 -55.19 2.47 -67.50
CA GLU A 628 -56.24 1.44 -67.59
C GLU A 628 -56.48 0.75 -66.26
N LYS A 629 -57.67 0.90 -65.85
CA LYS A 629 -58.70 0.10 -65.22
C LYS A 629 -58.32 -1.03 -64.22
N VAL A 630 -58.97 -0.85 -63.14
CA VAL A 630 -59.30 -1.73 -62.00
C VAL A 630 -59.80 -3.09 -62.46
N GLU A 631 -59.28 -4.15 -61.86
CA GLU A 631 -60.03 -5.35 -61.50
C GLU A 631 -59.47 -5.95 -60.18
N GLU A 632 -60.36 -6.07 -59.27
CA GLU A 632 -60.32 -6.64 -57.95
C GLU A 632 -60.35 -8.17 -58.06
N ILE A 633 -59.43 -8.94 -57.51
CA ILE A 633 -59.63 -10.34 -57.16
C ILE A 633 -58.93 -10.67 -55.85
N GLU A 634 -59.68 -11.32 -54.99
CA GLU A 634 -59.47 -11.74 -53.63
C GLU A 634 -58.34 -12.73 -53.39
N LEU A 635 -57.94 -12.75 -52.13
CA LEU A 635 -57.13 -13.69 -51.36
C LEU A 635 -57.49 -15.18 -51.52
N PRO A 636 -56.57 -16.12 -51.21
CA PRO A 636 -56.52 -16.67 -49.87
C PRO A 636 -55.14 -16.93 -49.26
N THR A 637 -55.07 -16.75 -47.96
CA THR A 637 -54.19 -17.39 -46.99
C THR A 637 -54.65 -18.87 -46.75
N PRO A 638 -53.96 -19.72 -45.96
CA PRO A 638 -52.60 -19.81 -45.44
C PRO A 638 -52.01 -21.22 -45.57
N GLU A 639 -50.84 -21.49 -45.06
CA GLU A 639 -50.43 -22.61 -44.20
C GLU A 639 -48.91 -22.72 -44.07
N GLY A 640 -48.44 -22.76 -42.85
CA GLY A 640 -47.11 -23.29 -42.51
C GLY A 640 -47.24 -24.82 -42.25
N PRO A 641 -46.35 -25.51 -41.56
CA PRO A 641 -44.93 -25.33 -41.26
C PRO A 641 -44.11 -26.57 -41.69
N GLU A 642 -42.83 -26.64 -41.44
CA GLU A 642 -42.03 -27.79 -40.93
C GLU A 642 -40.56 -27.60 -41.20
N GLU A 643 -39.79 -27.49 -40.22
CA GLU A 643 -38.80 -28.34 -39.57
C GLU A 643 -37.82 -29.15 -40.43
N LYS A 644 -36.56 -29.11 -39.92
CA LYS A 644 -35.42 -30.06 -40.09
C LYS A 644 -34.39 -29.69 -41.17
N LYS A 645 -33.17 -29.36 -40.81
CA LYS A 645 -32.15 -30.06 -40.00
C LYS A 645 -31.10 -29.08 -39.51
#